data_54c6e82b77346904ae4a7f9e5969820d
#
_entry.id   54c6e82b77346904ae4a7f9e5969820d
#
_cell.length_a   1.000
_cell.length_b   1.000
_cell.length_c   1.000
_cell.angle_alpha   90.00
_cell.angle_beta   90.00
_cell.angle_gamma   90.00
#
_symmetry.space_group_name_H-M   'P 1'
#
loop_
_entity.id
_entity.type
_entity.pdbx_description
1 polymer ?
#
loop_
_entity_poly.entity_id
_entity_poly.type
_entity_poly.pdbx_seq_one_letter_code
_entity_poly.pdbx_strand_id
1 'polypeptide(L)'
;MKKKISLVGALALFASALALAPAATSAEQYSIPASPKNVTASVSSAGIMVKWVAPTNVQPEITTYVVYGGQGSCPIYVSPTKAHMQTILPVVAGQTSVTPTVVAVNAYGISAPATAKAITGATLDRAIKRSDLKVVQLNQLSDFHGAIEGTSSNAGAAILTTAFANDRKAVPATFTLSSGDNFGASPAISSEFEEIPTVEAMNLMKFDASTFGNHEHDREMAHIVKMINLSTYKWVVSNYSSLSPLNTGANKVADYVLLTRGGVTIGVVGVNTPETVDTVYPGNLSGINISPDPKYVNDAIQKAKDAGAEIVVVLNHQGWSENKGGLATGPLVTSAKSFKGATVVFGGHSHLQYSSISENTRWSKAQTVAQVANSGVAYNQVSVCLGQGKILGSYVNVVTAASISKLTPDATAAAMVKKYKDQVSAKLDVKIGKVSGIFPRGGTPAVERSGETEMGNYMADLVRAATKTQLTILNGGGIRDTFPAKTYAPADKTLVRPGTGITGPYDVTLGDALTVFPFGNYVATTKMTGADVWKAIENGVSQYPTAGRFPQISGFKFAFDPTKTVGSRVTSIKTADGKDIPNDGSVEFTVATVDYMVSGGDGYVDVFHPQTAKIGGLLVDVLVAGLKADMAAGKVTQLPKLDGRITKP
;
A
#
# COMPACT_ATOMS: atom_id res chain seq x y z
N MET A 1 -73.35 35.10 43.86
CA MET A 1 -74.53 34.15 43.91
C MET A 1 -74.24 33.01 42.95
N LYS A 2 -73.97 31.91 43.50
CA LYS A 2 -74.64 30.64 43.35
C LYS A 2 -74.79 30.09 41.92
N LYS A 3 -74.07 29.01 41.71
CA LYS A 3 -74.54 27.67 41.25
C LYS A 3 -74.64 27.50 39.74
N LYS A 4 -74.35 26.41 39.11
CA LYS A 4 -74.27 24.96 39.49
C LYS A 4 -73.48 24.21 38.40
N ILE A 5 -72.86 23.18 38.82
CA ILE A 5 -72.27 22.07 38.05
C ILE A 5 -73.36 21.38 37.24
N SER A 6 -73.09 20.95 36.02
CA SER A 6 -73.68 19.74 35.45
C SER A 6 -72.65 19.05 34.56
N LEU A 7 -72.42 17.81 34.88
CA LEU A 7 -71.61 16.79 34.28
C LEU A 7 -72.48 16.05 33.28
N VAL A 8 -72.08 15.96 31.99
CA VAL A 8 -72.55 14.87 31.11
C VAL A 8 -71.53 14.69 29.95
N GLY A 9 -71.08 13.49 29.85
CA GLY A 9 -70.85 12.78 28.60
C GLY A 9 -69.49 12.95 27.92
N ALA A 10 -68.51 12.17 28.38
CA ALA A 10 -67.36 11.83 27.60
C ALA A 10 -67.75 10.97 26.40
N LEU A 11 -67.53 11.45 25.19
CA LEU A 11 -67.46 10.60 24.02
C LEU A 11 -66.00 10.75 23.47
N ALA A 12 -65.22 9.78 23.78
CA ALA A 12 -63.84 9.69 23.28
C ALA A 12 -63.85 9.38 21.77
N LEU A 13 -63.59 10.37 20.95
CA LEU A 13 -63.13 10.17 19.57
C LEU A 13 -61.66 9.90 19.63
N PHE A 14 -61.28 8.63 19.51
CA PHE A 14 -59.93 8.25 19.14
C PHE A 14 -59.70 8.70 17.69
N ALA A 15 -59.18 9.90 17.49
CA ALA A 15 -58.49 10.27 16.28
C ALA A 15 -57.15 9.53 16.32
N SER A 16 -57.04 8.43 15.61
CA SER A 16 -55.79 7.79 15.27
C SER A 16 -54.98 8.80 14.44
N ALA A 17 -54.11 9.56 15.13
CA ALA A 17 -53.02 10.24 14.49
C ALA A 17 -52.09 9.12 13.97
N LEU A 18 -52.26 8.75 12.69
CA LEU A 18 -51.21 8.10 11.94
C LEU A 18 -50.02 9.09 11.97
N ALA A 19 -49.11 8.89 12.90
CA ALA A 19 -47.78 9.46 12.81
C ALA A 19 -47.19 8.86 11.52
N LEU A 20 -47.19 9.62 10.44
CA LEU A 20 -46.27 9.39 9.34
C LEU A 20 -44.90 9.38 9.99
N ALA A 21 -44.33 8.19 10.19
CA ALA A 21 -42.93 8.04 10.40
C ALA A 21 -42.23 8.83 9.25
N PRO A 22 -41.30 9.70 9.54
CA PRO A 22 -40.53 10.33 8.47
C PRO A 22 -40.02 9.17 7.63
N ALA A 23 -40.32 9.18 6.32
CA ALA A 23 -39.72 8.25 5.38
C ALA A 23 -38.25 8.24 5.69
N ALA A 24 -37.71 7.08 6.01
CA ALA A 24 -36.29 6.91 6.16
C ALA A 24 -35.71 7.47 4.87
N THR A 25 -35.08 8.64 4.95
CA THR A 25 -34.28 9.16 3.87
C THR A 25 -33.27 8.08 3.62
N SER A 26 -33.41 7.36 2.49
CA SER A 26 -32.38 6.44 2.03
C SER A 26 -31.08 7.23 2.11
N ALA A 27 -30.15 6.78 2.96
CA ALA A 27 -28.84 7.39 3.03
C ALA A 27 -28.35 7.45 1.58
N GLU A 28 -28.13 8.67 1.07
CA GLU A 28 -27.64 8.85 -0.29
C GLU A 28 -26.38 8.02 -0.42
N GLN A 29 -26.43 6.99 -1.23
CA GLN A 29 -25.32 6.06 -1.41
C GLN A 29 -24.32 6.72 -2.35
N TYR A 30 -23.44 7.53 -1.79
CA TYR A 30 -22.38 8.17 -2.53
C TYR A 30 -21.43 7.13 -3.09
N SER A 31 -21.18 7.15 -4.37
CA SER A 31 -20.32 6.19 -5.07
C SER A 31 -19.58 6.82 -6.23
N ILE A 32 -18.52 6.14 -6.68
CA ILE A 32 -17.88 6.47 -7.96
C ILE A 32 -18.90 6.35 -9.09
N PRO A 33 -18.77 7.12 -10.19
CA PRO A 33 -19.72 7.07 -11.28
C PRO A 33 -19.78 5.69 -11.93
N ALA A 34 -20.92 5.30 -12.43
CA ALA A 34 -21.01 4.19 -13.38
C ALA A 34 -20.28 4.57 -14.68
N SER A 35 -19.82 3.54 -15.43
CA SER A 35 -19.15 3.75 -16.70
C SER A 35 -20.04 4.47 -17.72
N PRO A 36 -19.48 5.37 -18.57
CA PRO A 36 -20.16 5.89 -19.73
C PRO A 36 -20.68 4.76 -20.64
N LYS A 37 -21.78 5.02 -21.35
CA LYS A 37 -22.44 4.00 -22.19
C LYS A 37 -22.26 4.34 -23.68
N ASN A 38 -22.35 3.31 -24.53
CA ASN A 38 -22.40 3.44 -25.99
C ASN A 38 -21.23 4.25 -26.56
N VAL A 39 -20.01 3.99 -26.08
CA VAL A 39 -18.83 4.66 -26.59
C VAL A 39 -18.58 4.21 -28.03
N THR A 40 -18.59 5.16 -28.94
CA THR A 40 -18.33 4.94 -30.38
C THR A 40 -17.26 5.90 -30.86
N ALA A 41 -16.54 5.52 -31.93
CA ALA A 41 -15.51 6.35 -32.50
C ALA A 41 -15.48 6.27 -34.01
N SER A 42 -15.18 7.40 -34.67
CA SER A 42 -14.97 7.51 -36.11
C SER A 42 -13.82 8.45 -36.41
N VAL A 43 -13.08 8.18 -37.48
CA VAL A 43 -11.96 9.03 -37.89
C VAL A 43 -12.47 10.21 -38.72
N SER A 44 -11.93 11.40 -38.40
CA SER A 44 -12.09 12.62 -39.18
C SER A 44 -10.72 13.22 -39.53
N SER A 45 -10.65 14.20 -40.41
CA SER A 45 -9.40 14.93 -40.66
C SER A 45 -8.84 15.64 -39.41
N ALA A 46 -9.70 16.08 -38.50
CA ALA A 46 -9.27 16.77 -37.27
C ALA A 46 -8.79 15.82 -36.14
N GLY A 47 -9.01 14.51 -36.28
CA GLY A 47 -8.71 13.52 -35.26
C GLY A 47 -9.79 12.44 -35.16
N ILE A 48 -9.97 11.87 -34.01
CA ILE A 48 -10.97 10.82 -33.77
C ILE A 48 -12.17 11.42 -33.03
N MET A 49 -13.32 11.44 -33.72
CA MET A 49 -14.60 11.81 -33.09
C MET A 49 -15.04 10.68 -32.15
N VAL A 50 -15.12 10.95 -30.88
CA VAL A 50 -15.59 10.03 -29.84
C VAL A 50 -16.94 10.50 -29.32
N LYS A 51 -17.91 9.60 -29.26
CA LYS A 51 -19.27 9.86 -28.76
C LYS A 51 -19.63 8.86 -27.68
N TRP A 52 -20.38 9.31 -26.67
CA TRP A 52 -20.87 8.45 -25.58
C TRP A 52 -22.17 8.98 -24.99
N VAL A 53 -22.81 8.17 -24.18
CA VAL A 53 -23.98 8.51 -23.39
C VAL A 53 -23.59 8.58 -21.91
N ALA A 54 -24.04 9.61 -21.23
CA ALA A 54 -23.83 9.77 -19.79
C ALA A 54 -24.49 8.62 -19.02
N PRO A 55 -23.87 8.11 -17.94
CA PRO A 55 -24.57 7.21 -17.02
C PRO A 55 -25.70 7.96 -16.31
N THR A 56 -26.76 7.25 -15.95
CA THR A 56 -27.92 7.80 -15.25
C THR A 56 -27.78 7.59 -13.73
N ASN A 57 -28.43 8.44 -12.93
CA ASN A 57 -28.54 8.33 -11.47
C ASN A 57 -27.17 8.32 -10.75
N VAL A 58 -26.31 9.28 -11.07
CA VAL A 58 -25.00 9.45 -10.41
C VAL A 58 -25.11 10.53 -9.35
N GLN A 59 -24.81 10.17 -8.10
CA GLN A 59 -24.69 11.10 -6.97
C GLN A 59 -23.33 10.88 -6.26
N PRO A 60 -22.54 11.91 -6.01
CA PRO A 60 -22.69 13.27 -6.54
C PRO A 60 -22.53 13.31 -8.07
N GLU A 61 -22.95 14.42 -8.65
CA GLU A 61 -22.93 14.62 -10.11
C GLU A 61 -21.53 14.45 -10.70
N ILE A 62 -21.48 14.02 -11.96
CA ILE A 62 -20.25 13.94 -12.73
C ILE A 62 -19.69 15.35 -12.94
N THR A 63 -18.44 15.55 -12.54
CA THR A 63 -17.74 16.84 -12.69
C THR A 63 -17.05 16.97 -14.04
N THR A 64 -16.57 15.84 -14.61
CA THR A 64 -15.93 15.83 -15.94
C THR A 64 -15.92 14.43 -16.53
N TYR A 65 -15.75 14.35 -17.86
CA TYR A 65 -15.34 13.14 -18.55
C TYR A 65 -13.89 13.29 -18.99
N VAL A 66 -13.11 12.22 -18.90
CA VAL A 66 -11.78 12.15 -19.48
C VAL A 66 -11.82 11.18 -20.66
N VAL A 67 -11.46 11.69 -21.83
CA VAL A 67 -11.41 10.91 -23.08
C VAL A 67 -9.95 10.77 -23.52
N TYR A 68 -9.49 9.55 -23.71
CA TYR A 68 -8.11 9.25 -24.11
C TYR A 68 -8.07 8.08 -25.11
N GLY A 69 -6.94 7.87 -25.74
CA GLY A 69 -6.80 6.91 -26.85
C GLY A 69 -5.89 5.73 -26.54
N GLY A 70 -5.72 5.36 -25.27
CA GLY A 70 -4.73 4.38 -24.86
C GLY A 70 -3.33 5.00 -24.74
N GLN A 71 -2.32 4.14 -24.63
CA GLN A 71 -0.93 4.54 -24.38
C GLN A 71 -0.42 5.55 -25.42
N GLY A 72 0.28 6.59 -24.96
CA GLY A 72 0.83 7.63 -25.83
C GLY A 72 -0.19 8.65 -26.38
N SER A 73 -1.42 8.67 -25.87
CA SER A 73 -2.42 9.65 -26.27
C SER A 73 -2.48 10.86 -25.34
N CYS A 74 -2.98 11.97 -25.88
CA CYS A 74 -3.35 13.15 -25.11
C CYS A 74 -4.80 13.06 -24.65
N PRO A 75 -5.11 13.20 -23.36
CA PRO A 75 -6.49 13.21 -22.87
C PRO A 75 -7.20 14.52 -23.21
N ILE A 76 -8.52 14.43 -23.35
CA ILE A 76 -9.42 15.57 -23.46
C ILE A 76 -10.39 15.55 -22.28
N TYR A 77 -10.57 16.68 -21.63
CA TYR A 77 -11.55 16.85 -20.55
C TYR A 77 -12.82 17.47 -21.10
N VAL A 78 -13.96 16.88 -20.81
CA VAL A 78 -15.26 17.31 -21.33
C VAL A 78 -16.22 17.54 -20.16
N SER A 79 -16.71 18.77 -20.02
CA SER A 79 -17.72 19.09 -19.01
C SER A 79 -19.05 18.41 -19.32
N PRO A 80 -19.78 17.90 -18.31
CA PRO A 80 -21.03 17.19 -18.48
C PRO A 80 -22.20 18.17 -18.76
N THR A 81 -22.42 18.53 -20.01
CA THR A 81 -23.45 19.53 -20.38
C THR A 81 -24.70 18.92 -21.03
N LYS A 82 -24.63 17.67 -21.46
CA LYS A 82 -25.71 17.00 -22.22
C LYS A 82 -25.75 15.48 -21.94
N ALA A 83 -26.87 14.85 -22.22
CA ALA A 83 -26.99 13.39 -22.12
C ALA A 83 -26.15 12.65 -23.17
N HIS A 84 -26.05 13.22 -24.38
CA HIS A 84 -25.20 12.70 -25.46
C HIS A 84 -23.98 13.59 -25.63
N MET A 85 -22.83 13.03 -25.36
CA MET A 85 -21.55 13.73 -25.33
C MET A 85 -20.71 13.37 -26.55
N GLN A 86 -19.87 14.29 -26.98
CA GLN A 86 -18.89 14.05 -28.02
C GLN A 86 -17.68 14.96 -27.91
N THR A 87 -16.53 14.50 -28.39
CA THR A 87 -15.31 15.30 -28.53
C THR A 87 -14.42 14.77 -29.63
N ILE A 88 -13.46 15.57 -30.08
CA ILE A 88 -12.40 15.12 -30.99
C ILE A 88 -11.15 14.84 -30.17
N LEU A 89 -10.74 13.56 -30.18
CA LEU A 89 -9.50 13.11 -29.59
C LEU A 89 -8.36 13.33 -30.59
N PRO A 90 -7.30 14.08 -30.25
CA PRO A 90 -6.17 14.28 -31.14
C PRO A 90 -5.37 12.98 -31.30
N VAL A 91 -4.82 12.78 -32.50
CA VAL A 91 -3.84 11.72 -32.75
C VAL A 91 -2.44 12.32 -32.63
N VAL A 92 -1.65 11.83 -31.69
CA VAL A 92 -0.27 12.30 -31.50
C VAL A 92 0.65 11.67 -32.56
N ALA A 93 1.63 12.41 -33.05
CA ALA A 93 2.61 11.88 -34.00
C ALA A 93 3.32 10.64 -33.42
N GLY A 94 3.45 9.61 -34.23
CA GLY A 94 4.04 8.32 -33.82
C GLY A 94 3.03 7.29 -33.30
N GLN A 95 1.79 7.65 -32.99
CA GLN A 95 0.76 6.67 -32.63
C GLN A 95 0.40 5.77 -33.83
N THR A 96 0.45 4.46 -33.61
CA THR A 96 0.07 3.43 -34.58
C THR A 96 -1.28 2.78 -34.29
N SER A 97 -1.79 3.02 -33.08
CA SER A 97 -3.09 2.55 -32.61
C SER A 97 -3.70 3.56 -31.65
N VAL A 98 -5.01 3.74 -31.73
CA VAL A 98 -5.78 4.53 -30.77
C VAL A 98 -6.99 3.71 -30.34
N THR A 99 -7.13 3.48 -29.04
CA THR A 99 -8.31 2.82 -28.43
C THR A 99 -9.10 3.87 -27.67
N PRO A 100 -10.09 4.52 -28.29
CA PRO A 100 -10.83 5.60 -27.66
C PRO A 100 -11.55 5.10 -26.42
N THR A 101 -11.23 5.69 -25.27
CA THR A 101 -11.72 5.32 -23.95
C THR A 101 -12.30 6.55 -23.26
N VAL A 102 -13.40 6.36 -22.56
CA VAL A 102 -14.07 7.42 -21.80
C VAL A 102 -14.27 6.95 -20.38
N VAL A 103 -13.90 7.79 -19.41
CA VAL A 103 -14.23 7.60 -18.01
C VAL A 103 -15.00 8.81 -17.49
N ALA A 104 -15.93 8.58 -16.58
CA ALA A 104 -16.64 9.62 -15.86
C ALA A 104 -15.97 9.86 -14.50
N VAL A 105 -15.92 11.10 -14.05
CA VAL A 105 -15.28 11.52 -12.79
C VAL A 105 -16.28 12.29 -11.94
N ASN A 106 -16.34 11.97 -10.66
CA ASN A 106 -17.05 12.75 -9.65
C ASN A 106 -16.18 12.95 -8.39
N ALA A 107 -16.76 13.49 -7.32
CA ALA A 107 -16.08 13.71 -6.05
C ALA A 107 -15.50 12.44 -5.40
N TYR A 108 -16.05 11.27 -5.71
CA TYR A 108 -15.65 9.99 -5.14
C TYR A 108 -14.63 9.23 -5.99
N GLY A 109 -14.47 9.60 -7.25
CA GLY A 109 -13.44 9.01 -8.07
C GLY A 109 -13.79 8.87 -9.54
N ILE A 110 -13.11 7.93 -10.20
CA ILE A 110 -13.20 7.64 -11.63
C ILE A 110 -13.98 6.36 -11.84
N SER A 111 -14.89 6.36 -12.81
CA SER A 111 -15.60 5.16 -13.25
C SER A 111 -14.65 4.11 -13.84
N ALA A 112 -15.09 2.86 -13.93
CA ALA A 112 -14.46 1.91 -14.83
C ALA A 112 -14.48 2.47 -16.27
N PRO A 113 -13.42 2.18 -17.09
CA PRO A 113 -13.31 2.68 -18.45
C PRO A 113 -14.36 2.04 -19.37
N ALA A 114 -14.91 2.85 -20.29
CA ALA A 114 -15.71 2.40 -21.39
C ALA A 114 -14.96 2.67 -22.71
N THR A 115 -14.76 1.65 -23.54
CA THR A 115 -13.90 1.74 -24.72
C THR A 115 -14.66 1.50 -26.01
N ALA A 116 -14.27 2.20 -27.09
CA ALA A 116 -14.63 1.87 -28.46
C ALA A 116 -13.61 0.90 -29.06
N LYS A 117 -13.95 0.35 -30.24
CA LYS A 117 -13.02 -0.47 -31.03
C LYS A 117 -11.74 0.31 -31.33
N ALA A 118 -10.59 -0.35 -31.20
CA ALA A 118 -9.31 0.23 -31.61
C ALA A 118 -9.28 0.62 -33.10
N ILE A 119 -8.65 1.75 -33.39
CA ILE A 119 -8.45 2.29 -34.74
C ILE A 119 -6.96 2.22 -35.04
N THR A 120 -6.60 1.57 -36.14
CA THR A 120 -5.21 1.29 -36.54
C THR A 120 -5.01 1.45 -38.05
N GLY A 121 -3.75 1.45 -38.48
CA GLY A 121 -3.33 1.38 -39.90
C GLY A 121 -3.93 2.49 -40.75
N ALA A 122 -4.25 2.17 -42.01
CA ALA A 122 -4.76 3.13 -43.00
C ALA A 122 -6.01 3.92 -42.53
N THR A 123 -6.81 3.36 -41.64
CA THR A 123 -7.93 4.08 -41.03
C THR A 123 -7.45 5.21 -40.12
N LEU A 124 -6.46 4.94 -39.25
CA LEU A 124 -5.88 5.95 -38.36
C LEU A 124 -5.08 7.00 -39.16
N ASP A 125 -4.46 6.61 -40.28
CA ASP A 125 -3.63 7.49 -41.08
C ASP A 125 -4.43 8.60 -41.82
N ARG A 126 -5.76 8.49 -41.84
CA ARG A 126 -6.64 9.57 -42.33
C ARG A 126 -6.78 10.75 -41.36
N ALA A 127 -6.44 10.57 -40.09
CA ALA A 127 -6.44 11.66 -39.12
C ALA A 127 -5.12 12.45 -39.18
N ILE A 128 -5.21 13.76 -38.99
CA ILE A 128 -4.03 14.62 -38.82
C ILE A 128 -3.30 14.19 -37.58
N LYS A 129 -2.01 13.87 -37.73
CA LYS A 129 -1.11 13.55 -36.62
C LYS A 129 -0.44 14.83 -36.08
N ARG A 130 -0.70 15.13 -34.84
CA ARG A 130 -0.25 16.35 -34.14
C ARG A 130 1.22 16.18 -33.68
N SER A 131 2.15 16.80 -34.39
CA SER A 131 3.58 16.83 -34.02
C SER A 131 3.92 17.91 -32.97
N ASP A 132 3.00 18.84 -32.73
CA ASP A 132 3.09 19.87 -31.69
C ASP A 132 2.70 19.37 -30.29
N LEU A 133 2.19 18.12 -30.21
CA LEU A 133 1.87 17.43 -28.96
C LEU A 133 2.97 16.43 -28.60
N LYS A 134 3.36 16.42 -27.33
CA LYS A 134 4.26 15.42 -26.74
C LYS A 134 3.55 14.68 -25.61
N VAL A 135 3.80 13.40 -25.49
CA VAL A 135 3.29 12.59 -24.37
C VAL A 135 4.48 12.07 -23.59
N VAL A 136 4.46 12.30 -22.30
CA VAL A 136 5.36 11.68 -21.31
C VAL A 136 4.59 10.60 -20.59
N GLN A 137 5.17 9.41 -20.51
CA GLN A 137 4.63 8.31 -19.72
C GLN A 137 5.49 8.10 -18.47
N LEU A 138 4.84 8.02 -17.34
CA LEU A 138 5.44 7.76 -16.04
C LEU A 138 4.92 6.42 -15.54
N ASN A 139 5.77 5.40 -15.55
CA ASN A 139 5.47 4.13 -14.93
C ASN A 139 5.84 4.22 -13.45
N GLN A 140 4.91 3.88 -12.56
CA GLN A 140 5.15 3.91 -11.13
C GLN A 140 4.93 2.52 -10.52
N LEU A 141 5.97 2.04 -9.86
CA LEU A 141 5.92 0.93 -8.91
C LEU A 141 6.09 1.49 -7.49
N SER A 142 5.63 0.79 -6.47
CA SER A 142 5.82 1.12 -5.07
C SER A 142 5.69 -0.13 -4.22
N ASP A 143 6.28 -0.10 -3.03
CA ASP A 143 6.10 -1.17 -2.05
C ASP A 143 6.39 -2.55 -2.67
N PHE A 144 7.49 -2.63 -3.43
CA PHE A 144 7.84 -3.86 -4.16
C PHE A 144 8.29 -4.96 -3.20
N HIS A 145 8.91 -4.58 -2.07
CA HIS A 145 9.30 -5.50 -0.99
C HIS A 145 9.98 -6.77 -1.50
N GLY A 146 10.94 -6.63 -2.39
CA GLY A 146 11.68 -7.78 -2.89
C GLY A 146 10.86 -8.86 -3.61
N ALA A 147 9.67 -8.57 -4.09
CA ALA A 147 8.78 -9.51 -4.77
C ALA A 147 9.27 -9.84 -6.19
N ILE A 148 10.54 -10.23 -6.32
CA ILE A 148 11.22 -10.48 -7.59
C ILE A 148 10.73 -11.76 -8.28
N GLU A 149 10.21 -12.73 -7.52
CA GLU A 149 9.62 -13.96 -8.06
C GLU A 149 8.16 -13.73 -8.45
N GLY A 150 7.79 -14.11 -9.68
CA GLY A 150 6.39 -14.06 -10.13
C GLY A 150 5.54 -15.14 -9.47
N THR A 151 4.31 -14.79 -9.10
CA THR A 151 3.31 -15.68 -8.52
C THR A 151 1.98 -15.60 -9.28
N SER A 152 0.93 -16.25 -8.82
CA SER A 152 -0.41 -16.09 -9.39
C SER A 152 -1.00 -14.69 -9.21
N SER A 153 -0.49 -13.91 -8.27
CA SER A 153 -1.00 -12.58 -7.92
C SER A 153 -0.08 -11.42 -8.29
N ASN A 154 1.20 -11.66 -8.48
CA ASN A 154 2.17 -10.62 -8.87
C ASN A 154 2.93 -11.02 -10.15
N ALA A 155 3.46 -10.02 -10.83
CA ALA A 155 4.14 -10.23 -12.12
C ALA A 155 5.59 -10.73 -11.96
N GLY A 156 6.26 -10.41 -10.84
CA GLY A 156 7.69 -10.65 -10.66
C GLY A 156 8.58 -9.85 -11.61
N ALA A 157 9.88 -9.86 -11.34
CA ALA A 157 10.85 -9.03 -12.04
C ALA A 157 10.94 -9.30 -13.55
N ALA A 158 10.90 -10.58 -13.95
CA ALA A 158 11.09 -10.96 -15.35
C ALA A 158 9.97 -10.46 -16.28
N ILE A 159 8.71 -10.53 -15.84
CA ILE A 159 7.56 -10.01 -16.59
C ILE A 159 7.54 -8.47 -16.57
N LEU A 160 7.80 -7.86 -15.40
CA LEU A 160 7.87 -6.39 -15.28
C LEU A 160 8.98 -5.80 -16.17
N THR A 161 10.14 -6.46 -16.28
CA THR A 161 11.22 -6.04 -17.19
C THR A 161 10.73 -5.95 -18.63
N THR A 162 10.03 -6.98 -19.12
CA THR A 162 9.43 -6.99 -20.46
C THR A 162 8.36 -5.92 -20.61
N ALA A 163 7.47 -5.77 -19.62
CA ALA A 163 6.40 -4.77 -19.66
C ALA A 163 6.96 -3.36 -19.78
N PHE A 164 7.92 -2.99 -18.92
CA PHE A 164 8.55 -1.67 -18.96
C PHE A 164 9.38 -1.44 -20.24
N ALA A 165 9.97 -2.48 -20.83
CA ALA A 165 10.65 -2.37 -22.12
C ALA A 165 9.64 -2.08 -23.25
N ASN A 166 8.48 -2.73 -23.26
CA ASN A 166 7.40 -2.49 -24.20
C ASN A 166 6.85 -1.06 -24.07
N ASP A 167 6.67 -0.57 -22.85
CA ASP A 167 6.22 0.78 -22.57
C ASP A 167 7.19 1.84 -23.12
N ARG A 168 8.49 1.67 -22.89
CA ARG A 168 9.53 2.55 -23.44
C ARG A 168 9.58 2.52 -24.98
N LYS A 169 9.26 1.36 -25.59
CA LYS A 169 9.15 1.24 -27.03
C LYS A 169 7.92 1.95 -27.58
N ALA A 170 6.80 1.88 -26.87
CA ALA A 170 5.54 2.50 -27.29
C ALA A 170 5.55 4.03 -27.13
N VAL A 171 6.14 4.54 -26.04
CA VAL A 171 6.25 5.97 -25.75
C VAL A 171 7.72 6.31 -25.46
N PRO A 172 8.43 6.95 -26.41
CA PRO A 172 9.87 7.23 -26.24
C PRO A 172 10.21 8.05 -24.98
N ALA A 173 9.33 8.93 -24.53
CA ALA A 173 9.48 9.71 -23.29
C ALA A 173 8.86 8.97 -22.09
N THR A 174 9.21 7.69 -21.89
CA THR A 174 8.77 6.89 -20.73
C THR A 174 9.84 6.88 -19.64
N PHE A 175 9.44 7.17 -18.41
CA PHE A 175 10.26 7.08 -17.21
C PHE A 175 9.66 6.04 -16.25
N THR A 176 10.51 5.21 -15.64
CA THR A 176 10.12 4.19 -14.68
C THR A 176 10.60 4.61 -13.29
N LEU A 177 9.67 4.77 -12.36
CA LEU A 177 9.88 5.43 -11.08
C LEU A 177 9.36 4.56 -9.93
N SER A 178 9.95 4.69 -8.74
CA SER A 178 9.46 4.03 -7.53
C SER A 178 9.21 5.01 -6.40
N SER A 179 8.10 4.83 -5.71
CA SER A 179 7.73 5.62 -4.52
C SER A 179 8.22 5.01 -3.21
N GLY A 180 9.28 4.18 -3.22
CA GLY A 180 9.90 3.61 -2.02
C GLY A 180 9.36 2.23 -1.62
N ASP A 181 9.88 1.71 -0.51
CA ASP A 181 9.68 0.34 -0.02
C ASP A 181 9.96 -0.70 -1.11
N ASN A 182 11.08 -0.52 -1.80
CA ASN A 182 11.53 -1.46 -2.83
C ASN A 182 12.01 -2.76 -2.21
N PHE A 183 12.69 -2.66 -1.08
CA PHE A 183 13.23 -3.77 -0.29
C PHE A 183 12.97 -3.52 1.20
N GLY A 184 13.32 -4.49 2.04
CA GLY A 184 12.87 -4.59 3.42
C GLY A 184 11.51 -5.28 3.53
N ALA A 185 11.28 -6.00 4.63
CA ALA A 185 10.14 -6.90 4.80
C ALA A 185 9.95 -7.85 3.60
N SER A 186 11.03 -8.29 2.98
CA SER A 186 11.09 -9.00 1.72
C SER A 186 11.00 -10.51 1.89
N PRO A 187 10.48 -11.26 0.88
CA PRO A 187 10.62 -12.70 0.81
C PRO A 187 12.08 -13.15 0.87
N ALA A 188 12.30 -14.37 1.38
CA ALA A 188 13.63 -14.92 1.61
C ALA A 188 14.54 -14.93 0.37
N ILE A 189 13.99 -15.00 -0.85
CA ILE A 189 14.75 -14.88 -2.10
C ILE A 189 15.49 -13.53 -2.24
N SER A 190 15.10 -12.52 -1.48
CA SER A 190 15.77 -11.23 -1.40
C SER A 190 16.45 -11.02 -0.05
N SER A 191 15.71 -11.19 1.05
CA SER A 191 16.19 -10.87 2.40
C SER A 191 17.39 -11.71 2.84
N GLU A 192 17.47 -13.00 2.44
CA GLU A 192 18.62 -13.87 2.74
C GLU A 192 19.91 -13.48 2.00
N PHE A 193 19.82 -12.59 1.02
CA PHE A 193 20.94 -12.02 0.27
C PHE A 193 21.05 -10.51 0.48
N GLU A 194 20.69 -10.02 1.67
CA GLU A 194 20.80 -8.62 2.06
C GLU A 194 20.14 -7.67 1.04
N GLU A 195 19.00 -8.06 0.45
CA GLU A 195 18.22 -7.29 -0.52
C GLU A 195 18.92 -6.99 -1.86
N ILE A 196 20.12 -7.51 -2.07
CA ILE A 196 20.88 -7.36 -3.33
C ILE A 196 20.05 -7.82 -4.55
N PRO A 197 19.31 -8.97 -4.51
CA PRO A 197 18.52 -9.43 -5.65
C PRO A 197 17.46 -8.44 -6.09
N THR A 198 16.88 -7.68 -5.15
CA THR A 198 15.89 -6.65 -5.48
C THR A 198 16.51 -5.49 -6.23
N VAL A 199 17.67 -5.00 -5.80
CA VAL A 199 18.38 -3.92 -6.50
C VAL A 199 18.84 -4.38 -7.89
N GLU A 200 19.33 -5.62 -8.03
CA GLU A 200 19.68 -6.20 -9.33
C GLU A 200 18.44 -6.26 -10.25
N ALA A 201 17.29 -6.68 -9.73
CA ALA A 201 16.04 -6.72 -10.48
C ALA A 201 15.62 -5.32 -10.95
N MET A 202 15.66 -4.31 -10.06
CA MET A 202 15.32 -2.93 -10.41
C MET A 202 16.27 -2.34 -11.45
N ASN A 203 17.56 -2.69 -11.40
CA ASN A 203 18.55 -2.33 -12.42
C ASN A 203 18.18 -2.95 -13.79
N LEU A 204 17.79 -4.23 -13.84
CA LEU A 204 17.34 -4.90 -15.07
C LEU A 204 16.01 -4.30 -15.59
N MET A 205 15.07 -3.96 -14.73
CA MET A 205 13.85 -3.25 -15.08
C MET A 205 14.10 -1.82 -15.58
N LYS A 206 15.33 -1.31 -15.40
CA LYS A 206 15.79 0.03 -15.79
C LYS A 206 14.93 1.13 -15.15
N PHE A 207 14.86 1.11 -13.82
CA PHE A 207 14.35 2.25 -13.10
C PHE A 207 15.18 3.50 -13.37
N ASP A 208 14.53 4.65 -13.40
CA ASP A 208 15.18 5.96 -13.62
C ASP A 208 15.43 6.67 -12.28
N ALA A 209 14.47 6.60 -11.36
CA ALA A 209 14.61 7.15 -10.01
C ALA A 209 13.73 6.42 -8.99
N SER A 210 14.13 6.48 -7.72
CA SER A 210 13.38 6.01 -6.55
C SER A 210 13.50 7.00 -5.40
N THR A 211 12.46 7.09 -4.57
CA THR A 211 12.57 7.65 -3.23
C THR A 211 12.73 6.53 -2.20
N PHE A 212 12.89 6.92 -0.94
CA PHE A 212 12.91 6.00 0.21
C PHE A 212 11.51 5.85 0.79
N GLY A 213 11.16 4.64 1.22
CA GLY A 213 10.12 4.41 2.18
C GLY A 213 10.70 4.11 3.57
N ASN A 214 9.86 3.63 4.49
CA ASN A 214 10.34 3.26 5.82
C ASN A 214 11.19 1.99 5.78
N HIS A 215 10.85 1.02 4.92
CA HIS A 215 11.53 -0.27 4.87
C HIS A 215 12.92 -0.24 4.22
N GLU A 216 13.31 0.79 3.48
CA GLU A 216 14.71 1.00 3.13
C GLU A 216 15.59 1.17 4.38
N HIS A 217 15.00 1.56 5.53
CA HIS A 217 15.67 1.76 6.82
C HIS A 217 15.53 0.57 7.79
N ASP A 218 15.08 -0.60 7.35
CA ASP A 218 14.98 -1.80 8.20
C ASP A 218 16.35 -2.26 8.74
N ARG A 219 17.44 -1.92 8.04
CA ARG A 219 18.82 -2.22 8.43
C ARG A 219 19.63 -0.94 8.66
N GLU A 220 20.83 -1.10 9.16
CA GLU A 220 21.75 0.00 9.47
C GLU A 220 22.10 0.87 8.25
N MET A 221 22.57 2.09 8.49
CA MET A 221 22.90 3.08 7.47
C MET A 221 23.91 2.55 6.42
N ALA A 222 24.87 1.73 6.84
CA ALA A 222 25.86 1.13 5.93
C ALA A 222 25.20 0.24 4.85
N HIS A 223 24.14 -0.47 5.22
CA HIS A 223 23.34 -1.28 4.28
C HIS A 223 22.63 -0.40 3.26
N ILE A 224 22.00 0.69 3.67
CA ILE A 224 21.34 1.63 2.75
C ILE A 224 22.33 2.21 1.76
N VAL A 225 23.49 2.64 2.22
CA VAL A 225 24.59 3.15 1.37
C VAL A 225 25.07 2.09 0.38
N LYS A 226 25.16 0.82 0.80
CA LYS A 226 25.46 -0.31 -0.09
C LYS A 226 24.42 -0.44 -1.20
N MET A 227 23.13 -0.38 -0.87
CA MET A 227 22.03 -0.49 -1.86
C MET A 227 22.05 0.69 -2.84
N ILE A 228 22.25 1.91 -2.34
CA ILE A 228 22.40 3.11 -3.19
C ILE A 228 23.55 2.94 -4.19
N ASN A 229 24.70 2.42 -3.75
CA ASN A 229 25.86 2.23 -4.61
C ASN A 229 25.71 1.10 -5.64
N LEU A 230 24.88 0.09 -5.35
CA LEU A 230 24.53 -0.99 -6.29
C LEU A 230 23.51 -0.55 -7.33
N SER A 231 22.75 0.52 -7.06
CA SER A 231 21.68 0.99 -7.93
C SER A 231 22.23 1.72 -9.16
N THR A 232 21.65 1.45 -10.33
CA THR A 232 21.92 2.21 -11.57
C THR A 232 20.96 3.39 -11.76
N TYR A 233 19.93 3.49 -10.93
CA TYR A 233 18.95 4.56 -10.92
C TYR A 233 19.28 5.62 -9.85
N LYS A 234 18.60 6.77 -9.92
CA LYS A 234 18.81 7.89 -9.00
C LYS A 234 17.97 7.73 -7.74
N TRP A 235 18.53 8.11 -6.60
CA TRP A 235 17.82 8.20 -5.35
C TRP A 235 17.53 9.67 -5.01
N VAL A 236 16.28 9.95 -4.63
CA VAL A 236 15.83 11.31 -4.31
C VAL A 236 15.06 11.31 -2.99
N VAL A 237 15.36 12.30 -2.14
CA VAL A 237 14.55 12.60 -0.94
C VAL A 237 14.82 14.04 -0.51
N SER A 238 13.76 14.82 -0.32
CA SER A 238 13.87 16.26 -0.01
C SER A 238 13.59 16.58 1.46
N ASN A 239 12.92 15.71 2.19
CA ASN A 239 12.50 15.98 3.56
C ASN A 239 13.40 15.39 4.66
N TYR A 240 14.61 14.96 4.30
CA TYR A 240 15.63 14.57 5.27
C TYR A 240 16.44 15.79 5.71
N SER A 241 16.74 15.87 7.01
CA SER A 241 17.54 16.96 7.58
C SER A 241 18.97 17.00 7.04
N SER A 242 19.52 15.88 6.61
CA SER A 242 20.84 15.73 6.03
C SER A 242 20.89 14.54 5.08
N LEU A 243 21.54 14.72 3.93
CA LEU A 243 21.85 13.65 2.98
C LEU A 243 23.29 13.13 3.16
N SER A 244 24.08 13.74 4.05
CA SER A 244 25.48 13.39 4.27
C SER A 244 25.69 11.92 4.67
N PRO A 245 24.90 11.32 5.57
CA PRO A 245 25.04 9.91 5.93
C PRO A 245 24.85 8.94 4.75
N LEU A 246 23.98 9.31 3.81
CA LEU A 246 23.67 8.51 2.61
C LEU A 246 24.70 8.70 1.49
N ASN A 247 25.41 9.82 1.50
CA ASN A 247 26.28 10.27 0.41
C ASN A 247 27.77 9.93 0.60
N THR A 248 28.07 8.85 1.30
CA THR A 248 29.44 8.38 1.56
C THR A 248 30.02 7.53 0.42
N GLY A 249 29.17 7.00 -0.49
CA GLY A 249 29.59 6.18 -1.63
C GLY A 249 29.73 6.95 -2.95
N ALA A 250 29.85 6.21 -4.06
CA ALA A 250 29.97 6.75 -5.41
C ALA A 250 28.65 7.35 -5.92
N ASN A 251 27.54 6.66 -5.72
CA ASN A 251 26.21 7.17 -6.05
C ASN A 251 25.71 8.13 -4.97
N LYS A 252 25.01 9.17 -5.40
CA LYS A 252 24.55 10.25 -4.52
C LYS A 252 23.04 10.34 -4.50
N VAL A 253 22.53 10.61 -3.32
CA VAL A 253 21.13 11.00 -3.08
C VAL A 253 21.03 12.52 -3.22
N ALA A 254 19.94 12.99 -3.81
CA ALA A 254 19.65 14.41 -3.97
C ALA A 254 18.24 14.74 -3.52
N ASP A 255 17.94 16.02 -3.29
CA ASP A 255 16.57 16.49 -3.03
C ASP A 255 15.69 16.40 -4.29
N TYR A 256 16.28 16.56 -5.47
CA TYR A 256 15.66 16.32 -6.77
C TYR A 256 16.70 15.89 -7.82
N VAL A 257 16.21 15.33 -8.93
CA VAL A 257 17.01 15.08 -10.13
C VAL A 257 16.27 15.50 -11.38
N LEU A 258 17.00 15.88 -12.43
CA LEU A 258 16.45 16.09 -13.76
C LEU A 258 16.70 14.85 -14.62
N LEU A 259 15.68 14.40 -15.33
CA LEU A 259 15.75 13.30 -16.28
C LEU A 259 15.22 13.79 -17.63
N THR A 260 15.98 13.59 -18.70
CA THR A 260 15.59 14.01 -20.05
C THR A 260 15.48 12.81 -20.96
N ARG A 261 14.32 12.67 -21.62
CA ARG A 261 14.06 11.60 -22.59
C ARG A 261 12.96 12.01 -23.56
N GLY A 262 13.09 11.63 -24.85
CA GLY A 262 12.10 11.99 -25.87
C GLY A 262 11.90 13.49 -26.06
N GLY A 263 12.92 14.30 -25.76
CA GLY A 263 12.88 15.76 -25.86
C GLY A 263 11.99 16.43 -24.79
N VAL A 264 11.79 15.78 -23.66
CA VAL A 264 11.13 16.34 -22.47
C VAL A 264 12.01 16.13 -21.24
N THR A 265 12.13 17.15 -20.40
CA THR A 265 12.85 17.11 -19.12
C THR A 265 11.84 17.08 -17.99
N ILE A 266 11.91 16.05 -17.13
CA ILE A 266 11.14 15.96 -15.90
C ILE A 266 12.05 16.22 -14.70
N GLY A 267 11.51 16.90 -13.68
CA GLY A 267 12.10 16.99 -12.35
C GLY A 267 11.46 15.93 -11.44
N VAL A 268 12.27 15.11 -10.80
CA VAL A 268 11.80 14.09 -9.85
C VAL A 268 12.23 14.49 -8.46
N VAL A 269 11.29 14.65 -7.55
CA VAL A 269 11.47 15.02 -6.13
C VAL A 269 11.02 13.85 -5.28
N GLY A 270 11.76 13.51 -4.22
CA GLY A 270 11.42 12.42 -3.31
C GLY A 270 10.92 12.89 -1.94
N VAL A 271 10.06 12.10 -1.33
CA VAL A 271 9.53 12.33 0.03
C VAL A 271 9.39 10.99 0.74
N ASN A 272 10.03 10.83 1.89
CA ASN A 272 9.77 9.71 2.79
C ASN A 272 8.67 10.06 3.79
N THR A 273 7.92 9.06 4.25
CA THR A 273 6.91 9.25 5.30
C THR A 273 7.56 9.63 6.63
N PRO A 274 7.06 10.68 7.31
CA PRO A 274 7.52 10.99 8.66
C PRO A 274 7.26 9.85 9.67
N GLU A 275 6.31 8.95 9.41
CA GLU A 275 6.05 7.77 10.23
C GLU A 275 7.25 6.81 10.31
N THR A 276 8.24 6.96 9.44
CA THR A 276 9.47 6.15 9.46
C THR A 276 10.17 6.20 10.82
N VAL A 277 10.13 7.34 11.51
CA VAL A 277 10.77 7.48 12.84
C VAL A 277 10.13 6.57 13.89
N ASP A 278 8.86 6.20 13.69
CA ASP A 278 8.10 5.33 14.60
C ASP A 278 8.08 3.86 14.14
N THR A 279 8.44 3.58 12.89
CA THR A 279 8.26 2.26 12.26
C THR A 279 9.55 1.52 11.98
N VAL A 280 10.71 2.14 12.22
CA VAL A 280 12.03 1.52 12.06
C VAL A 280 12.81 1.50 13.38
N TYR A 281 13.85 0.67 13.45
CA TYR A 281 14.75 0.67 14.60
C TYR A 281 15.44 2.06 14.70
N PRO A 282 15.32 2.76 15.83
CA PRO A 282 15.78 4.16 15.94
C PRO A 282 17.24 4.38 15.54
N GLY A 283 18.14 3.42 15.81
CA GLY A 283 19.55 3.48 15.45
C GLY A 283 19.79 3.52 13.94
N ASN A 284 18.86 3.02 13.12
CA ASN A 284 18.99 2.97 11.66
C ASN A 284 18.80 4.35 10.99
N LEU A 285 18.24 5.33 11.72
CA LEU A 285 18.09 6.72 11.25
C LEU A 285 19.21 7.64 11.76
N SER A 286 20.31 7.09 12.25
CA SER A 286 21.41 7.89 12.83
C SER A 286 21.88 8.99 11.88
N GLY A 287 21.78 10.25 12.32
CA GLY A 287 22.16 11.44 11.56
C GLY A 287 21.09 11.93 10.55
N ILE A 288 19.88 11.34 10.57
CA ILE A 288 18.76 11.75 9.72
C ILE A 288 17.54 12.02 10.59
N ASN A 289 16.93 13.21 10.41
CA ASN A 289 15.57 13.49 10.87
C ASN A 289 14.68 13.67 9.64
N ILE A 290 13.44 13.20 9.71
CA ILE A 290 12.48 13.24 8.61
C ILE A 290 11.44 14.32 8.93
N SER A 291 11.42 15.38 8.13
CA SER A 291 10.54 16.52 8.36
C SER A 291 9.14 16.29 7.76
N PRO A 292 8.06 16.55 8.51
CA PRO A 292 6.71 16.60 7.97
C PRO A 292 6.39 17.91 7.24
N ASP A 293 7.29 18.93 7.29
CA ASP A 293 7.04 20.25 6.72
C ASP A 293 7.11 20.20 5.18
N PRO A 294 6.02 20.52 4.46
CA PRO A 294 5.98 20.53 3.01
C PRO A 294 6.90 21.59 2.38
N LYS A 295 7.46 22.51 3.18
CA LYS A 295 8.40 23.52 2.70
C LYS A 295 9.60 22.88 1.98
N TYR A 296 10.18 21.82 2.54
CA TYR A 296 11.35 21.16 1.94
C TYR A 296 11.04 20.59 0.56
N VAL A 297 9.85 19.99 0.41
CA VAL A 297 9.37 19.47 -0.87
C VAL A 297 9.11 20.59 -1.86
N ASN A 298 8.47 21.67 -1.43
CA ASN A 298 8.18 22.82 -2.28
C ASN A 298 9.45 23.54 -2.75
N ASP A 299 10.47 23.63 -1.89
CA ASP A 299 11.78 24.18 -2.26
C ASP A 299 12.46 23.30 -3.33
N ALA A 300 12.41 21.97 -3.19
CA ALA A 300 12.95 21.03 -4.19
C ALA A 300 12.16 21.10 -5.52
N ILE A 301 10.83 21.21 -5.48
CA ILE A 301 9.99 21.42 -6.66
C ILE A 301 10.39 22.72 -7.38
N GLN A 302 10.59 23.81 -6.64
CA GLN A 302 10.99 25.09 -7.24
C GLN A 302 12.37 25.00 -7.87
N LYS A 303 13.35 24.42 -7.18
CA LYS A 303 14.71 24.18 -7.74
C LYS A 303 14.66 23.35 -9.03
N ALA A 304 13.85 22.29 -9.07
CA ALA A 304 13.70 21.47 -10.28
C ALA A 304 13.13 22.28 -11.46
N LYS A 305 12.15 23.16 -11.21
CA LYS A 305 11.59 24.05 -12.23
C LYS A 305 12.60 25.09 -12.71
N ASP A 306 13.30 25.72 -11.80
CA ASP A 306 14.33 26.73 -12.12
C ASP A 306 15.49 26.09 -12.93
N ALA A 307 15.74 24.80 -12.72
CA ALA A 307 16.69 24.02 -13.49
C ALA A 307 16.15 23.49 -14.83
N GLY A 308 14.93 23.84 -15.22
CA GLY A 308 14.35 23.56 -16.53
C GLY A 308 13.41 22.35 -16.62
N ALA A 309 12.88 21.84 -15.51
CA ALA A 309 11.87 20.79 -15.55
C ALA A 309 10.55 21.30 -16.18
N GLU A 310 10.11 20.65 -17.26
CA GLU A 310 8.81 20.91 -17.90
C GLU A 310 7.65 20.26 -17.11
N ILE A 311 7.93 19.16 -16.42
CA ILE A 311 7.02 18.40 -15.56
C ILE A 311 7.75 18.14 -14.25
N VAL A 312 7.07 18.33 -13.10
CA VAL A 312 7.59 17.90 -11.80
C VAL A 312 6.78 16.73 -11.26
N VAL A 313 7.49 15.64 -10.95
CA VAL A 313 6.94 14.41 -10.36
C VAL A 313 7.43 14.33 -8.92
N VAL A 314 6.53 14.15 -7.99
CA VAL A 314 6.86 13.87 -6.58
C VAL A 314 6.63 12.39 -6.30
N LEU A 315 7.68 11.69 -5.90
CA LEU A 315 7.64 10.33 -5.37
C LEU A 315 7.45 10.45 -3.86
N ASN A 316 6.25 10.18 -3.39
CA ASN A 316 5.85 10.42 -2.00
C ASN A 316 5.50 9.10 -1.32
N HIS A 317 6.38 8.62 -0.43
CA HIS A 317 6.11 7.39 0.32
C HIS A 317 5.13 7.64 1.47
N GLN A 318 3.95 8.17 1.16
CA GLN A 318 2.82 8.33 2.06
C GLN A 318 1.59 7.71 1.43
N GLY A 319 0.77 7.08 2.26
CA GLY A 319 -0.40 6.35 1.80
C GLY A 319 -1.68 7.16 1.83
N TRP A 320 -2.68 6.64 1.12
CA TRP A 320 -4.06 7.06 1.25
C TRP A 320 -4.86 6.01 2.03
N SER A 321 -6.03 6.40 2.48
CA SER A 321 -7.02 5.51 3.07
C SER A 321 -8.42 5.89 2.56
N GLU A 322 -9.33 4.96 2.64
CA GLU A 322 -10.74 5.19 2.32
C GLU A 322 -11.53 5.42 3.61
N ASN A 323 -12.38 6.44 3.61
CA ASN A 323 -13.34 6.64 4.69
C ASN A 323 -14.73 6.09 4.31
N LYS A 324 -15.67 6.18 5.24
CA LYS A 324 -17.08 5.86 4.96
C LYS A 324 -17.58 6.78 3.84
N GLY A 325 -18.05 6.20 2.73
CA GLY A 325 -18.52 6.92 1.56
C GLY A 325 -17.53 6.98 0.40
N GLY A 326 -16.39 6.28 0.47
CA GLY A 326 -15.46 6.13 -0.65
C GLY A 326 -14.57 7.33 -0.92
N LEU A 327 -14.55 8.35 -0.05
CA LEU A 327 -13.65 9.50 -0.19
C LEU A 327 -12.22 9.11 0.15
N ALA A 328 -11.29 9.51 -0.68
CA ALA A 328 -9.88 9.36 -0.38
C ALA A 328 -9.45 10.33 0.73
N THR A 329 -8.78 9.79 1.73
CA THR A 329 -8.20 10.50 2.87
C THR A 329 -6.76 10.05 3.11
N GLY A 330 -6.16 10.47 4.19
CA GLY A 330 -4.83 10.03 4.59
C GLY A 330 -3.70 10.97 4.18
N PRO A 331 -2.47 10.64 4.61
CA PRO A 331 -1.30 11.50 4.42
C PRO A 331 -1.01 11.86 2.96
N LEU A 332 -1.14 10.92 2.02
CA LEU A 332 -0.95 11.19 0.59
C LEU A 332 -1.87 12.30 0.08
N VAL A 333 -3.16 12.21 0.42
CA VAL A 333 -4.17 13.18 -0.05
C VAL A 333 -3.93 14.57 0.55
N THR A 334 -3.49 14.62 1.81
CA THR A 334 -3.17 15.87 2.51
C THR A 334 -1.91 16.51 1.96
N SER A 335 -0.83 15.75 1.81
CA SER A 335 0.47 16.26 1.36
C SER A 335 0.44 16.70 -0.11
N ALA A 336 -0.24 15.95 -1.00
CA ALA A 336 -0.36 16.30 -2.40
C ALA A 336 -0.96 17.70 -2.61
N LYS A 337 -1.93 18.11 -1.77
CA LYS A 337 -2.51 19.46 -1.81
C LYS A 337 -1.52 20.54 -1.44
N SER A 338 -0.51 20.24 -0.63
CA SER A 338 0.50 21.18 -0.16
C SER A 338 1.67 21.33 -1.13
N PHE A 339 1.85 20.40 -2.10
CA PHE A 339 2.96 20.37 -3.07
C PHE A 339 2.69 21.31 -4.25
N LYS A 340 3.13 22.55 -4.12
CA LYS A 340 2.86 23.64 -5.07
C LYS A 340 3.59 23.45 -6.40
N GLY A 341 2.81 23.13 -7.45
CA GLY A 341 3.33 23.00 -8.80
C GLY A 341 3.94 21.62 -9.13
N ALA A 342 3.70 20.62 -8.32
CA ALA A 342 3.84 19.23 -8.71
C ALA A 342 2.80 18.89 -9.80
N THR A 343 3.23 18.26 -10.86
CA THR A 343 2.34 17.80 -11.95
C THR A 343 1.74 16.42 -11.61
N VAL A 344 2.57 15.54 -11.07
CA VAL A 344 2.17 14.20 -10.65
C VAL A 344 2.72 13.95 -9.26
N VAL A 345 1.89 13.39 -8.37
CA VAL A 345 2.28 12.91 -7.05
C VAL A 345 1.96 11.42 -6.98
N PHE A 346 2.99 10.61 -6.83
CA PHE A 346 2.86 9.17 -6.62
C PHE A 346 2.94 8.84 -5.15
N GLY A 347 1.99 8.03 -4.65
CA GLY A 347 1.95 7.52 -3.29
C GLY A 347 2.52 6.12 -3.11
N GLY A 348 2.62 5.68 -1.85
CA GLY A 348 3.06 4.34 -1.43
C GLY A 348 2.61 4.03 0.00
N HIS A 349 3.31 3.14 0.71
CA HIS A 349 3.20 2.86 2.13
C HIS A 349 1.93 2.10 2.59
N SER A 350 0.74 2.51 2.17
CA SER A 350 -0.50 1.87 2.61
C SER A 350 -0.87 0.61 1.83
N HIS A 351 -0.14 0.26 0.78
CA HIS A 351 -0.36 -0.92 -0.10
C HIS A 351 -1.72 -0.92 -0.83
N LEU A 352 -2.45 0.18 -0.81
CA LEU A 352 -3.79 0.28 -1.38
C LEU A 352 -3.73 0.86 -2.79
N GLN A 353 -4.37 0.18 -3.74
CA GLN A 353 -4.54 0.73 -5.08
C GLN A 353 -5.42 1.98 -5.02
N TYR A 354 -4.89 3.09 -5.53
CA TYR A 354 -5.61 4.33 -5.68
C TYR A 354 -5.65 4.75 -7.14
N SER A 355 -6.77 4.54 -7.78
CA SER A 355 -7.01 4.93 -9.16
C SER A 355 -8.14 5.96 -9.28
N SER A 356 -8.58 6.54 -8.19
CA SER A 356 -9.62 7.54 -8.19
C SER A 356 -9.03 8.93 -8.02
N ILE A 357 -9.79 9.91 -8.51
CA ILE A 357 -9.51 11.31 -8.33
C ILE A 357 -10.55 11.83 -7.41
N SER A 358 -10.18 12.05 -6.16
CA SER A 358 -11.08 12.66 -5.20
C SER A 358 -11.24 14.16 -5.50
N GLU A 359 -12.35 14.77 -5.07
CA GLU A 359 -12.53 16.22 -5.12
C GLU A 359 -11.40 16.99 -4.45
N ASN A 360 -10.77 16.36 -3.47
CA ASN A 360 -9.67 16.94 -2.73
C ASN A 360 -8.37 16.98 -3.52
N THR A 361 -8.25 16.15 -4.54
CA THR A 361 -7.27 16.24 -5.60
C THR A 361 -8.02 16.72 -6.83
N ARG A 362 -8.47 17.99 -6.81
CA ARG A 362 -9.07 18.53 -8.03
C ARG A 362 -8.19 18.14 -9.19
N TRP A 363 -8.79 17.48 -10.17
CA TRP A 363 -8.27 17.54 -11.50
C TRP A 363 -8.24 19.00 -11.94
N SER A 364 -7.35 19.72 -11.31
CA SER A 364 -6.79 20.80 -12.04
C SER A 364 -6.03 20.11 -13.16
N LYS A 365 -6.10 20.58 -14.37
CA LYS A 365 -5.22 20.21 -15.47
C LYS A 365 -3.73 20.19 -15.06
N ALA A 366 -3.42 20.46 -13.81
CA ALA A 366 -2.15 20.76 -13.21
C ALA A 366 -1.61 19.68 -12.25
N GLN A 367 -2.41 18.75 -11.71
CA GLN A 367 -1.89 17.74 -10.78
C GLN A 367 -2.67 16.42 -10.86
N THR A 368 -1.94 15.31 -10.96
CA THR A 368 -2.46 13.95 -10.85
C THR A 368 -1.90 13.32 -9.58
N VAL A 369 -2.75 12.62 -8.83
CA VAL A 369 -2.34 11.83 -7.65
C VAL A 369 -2.70 10.39 -7.89
N ALA A 370 -1.75 9.47 -7.71
CA ALA A 370 -1.96 8.04 -7.89
C ALA A 370 -1.09 7.23 -6.94
N GLN A 371 -1.57 6.09 -6.52
CA GLN A 371 -0.84 5.09 -5.76
C GLN A 371 -1.12 3.71 -6.34
N VAL A 372 -0.13 2.84 -6.33
CA VAL A 372 -0.26 1.45 -6.76
C VAL A 372 -0.23 0.51 -5.56
N ALA A 373 -0.83 -0.65 -5.70
CA ALA A 373 -0.73 -1.74 -4.74
C ALA A 373 0.68 -2.34 -4.72
N ASN A 374 1.03 -3.00 -3.61
CA ASN A 374 2.36 -3.52 -3.34
C ASN A 374 2.77 -4.74 -4.19
N SER A 375 4.01 -5.20 -4.01
CA SER A 375 4.57 -6.49 -4.47
C SER A 375 4.45 -6.73 -5.98
N GLY A 376 4.31 -5.68 -6.80
CA GLY A 376 4.19 -5.83 -8.25
C GLY A 376 2.90 -6.50 -8.73
N VAL A 377 1.81 -6.45 -7.94
CA VAL A 377 0.47 -6.91 -8.38
C VAL A 377 -0.11 -6.00 -9.46
N ALA A 378 0.38 -4.76 -9.53
CA ALA A 378 0.08 -3.79 -10.57
C ALA A 378 1.19 -2.74 -10.66
N TYR A 379 1.16 -1.91 -11.70
CA TYR A 379 1.87 -0.64 -11.77
C TYR A 379 0.98 0.42 -12.43
N ASN A 380 1.20 1.69 -12.07
CA ASN A 380 0.52 2.80 -12.72
C ASN A 380 1.27 3.23 -13.99
N GLN A 381 0.53 3.52 -15.05
CA GLN A 381 0.98 4.28 -16.21
C GLN A 381 0.28 5.64 -16.19
N VAL A 382 0.99 6.70 -15.87
CA VAL A 382 0.46 8.06 -15.95
C VAL A 382 0.96 8.69 -17.23
N SER A 383 0.06 9.06 -18.11
CA SER A 383 0.38 9.82 -19.32
C SER A 383 0.12 11.30 -19.09
N VAL A 384 1.11 12.13 -19.36
CA VAL A 384 1.04 13.59 -19.29
C VAL A 384 1.21 14.14 -20.70
N CYS A 385 0.23 14.92 -21.16
CA CYS A 385 0.27 15.56 -22.48
C CYS A 385 0.79 16.99 -22.35
N LEU A 386 1.74 17.32 -23.20
CA LEU A 386 2.32 18.65 -23.38
C LEU A 386 2.00 19.19 -24.77
N GLY A 387 1.68 20.47 -24.85
CA GLY A 387 1.54 21.21 -26.09
C GLY A 387 1.96 22.66 -25.91
N GLN A 388 2.83 23.16 -26.79
CA GLN A 388 3.38 24.53 -26.72
C GLN A 388 3.96 24.88 -25.32
N GLY A 389 4.71 23.93 -24.70
CA GLY A 389 5.31 24.11 -23.38
C GLY A 389 4.32 24.13 -22.21
N LYS A 390 3.07 23.76 -22.41
CA LYS A 390 2.03 23.69 -21.37
C LYS A 390 1.52 22.28 -21.18
N ILE A 391 1.19 21.94 -19.93
CA ILE A 391 0.48 20.71 -19.61
C ILE A 391 -0.97 20.85 -20.04
N LEU A 392 -1.41 19.98 -20.95
CA LEU A 392 -2.76 19.98 -21.48
C LEU A 392 -3.69 19.04 -20.70
N GLY A 393 -3.12 18.01 -20.07
CA GLY A 393 -3.85 17.06 -19.24
C GLY A 393 -3.05 15.80 -18.97
N SER A 394 -3.60 14.95 -18.11
CA SER A 394 -3.03 13.65 -17.77
C SER A 394 -4.13 12.62 -17.50
N TYR A 395 -3.80 11.36 -17.56
CA TYR A 395 -4.68 10.27 -17.13
C TYR A 395 -3.85 9.14 -16.51
N VAL A 396 -4.50 8.33 -15.69
CA VAL A 396 -3.91 7.17 -15.03
C VAL A 396 -4.50 5.90 -15.66
N ASN A 397 -3.65 4.99 -16.05
CA ASN A 397 -4.00 3.63 -16.41
C ASN A 397 -3.33 2.67 -15.41
N VAL A 398 -4.08 1.71 -14.89
CA VAL A 398 -3.55 0.69 -13.97
C VAL A 398 -3.29 -0.58 -14.75
N VAL A 399 -2.04 -0.99 -14.82
CA VAL A 399 -1.62 -2.24 -15.46
C VAL A 399 -1.48 -3.30 -14.39
N THR A 400 -2.38 -4.27 -14.37
CA THR A 400 -2.36 -5.37 -13.39
C THR A 400 -1.44 -6.50 -13.83
N ALA A 401 -0.89 -7.25 -12.89
CA ALA A 401 -0.10 -8.45 -13.16
C ALA A 401 -0.87 -9.44 -14.07
N ALA A 402 -2.17 -9.59 -13.85
CA ALA A 402 -3.03 -10.43 -14.68
C ALA A 402 -3.06 -9.98 -16.14
N SER A 403 -3.09 -8.66 -16.40
CA SER A 403 -3.13 -8.11 -17.77
C SER A 403 -1.86 -8.33 -18.57
N ILE A 404 -0.73 -8.48 -17.90
CA ILE A 404 0.60 -8.69 -18.51
C ILE A 404 1.12 -10.13 -18.34
N SER A 405 0.36 -11.02 -17.72
CA SER A 405 0.77 -12.40 -17.39
C SER A 405 1.15 -13.26 -18.63
N LYS A 406 0.71 -12.86 -19.82
CA LYS A 406 1.02 -13.56 -21.08
C LYS A 406 2.27 -13.01 -21.78
N LEU A 407 2.92 -11.99 -21.25
CA LEU A 407 4.17 -11.50 -21.82
C LEU A 407 5.27 -12.56 -21.66
N THR A 408 6.15 -12.63 -22.64
CA THR A 408 7.36 -13.45 -22.51
C THR A 408 8.28 -12.84 -21.45
N PRO A 409 8.68 -13.60 -20.42
CA PRO A 409 9.61 -13.10 -19.42
C PRO A 409 10.94 -12.67 -20.03
N ASP A 410 11.53 -11.61 -19.52
CA ASP A 410 12.91 -11.25 -19.86
C ASP A 410 13.86 -12.33 -19.42
N ALA A 411 14.68 -12.84 -20.34
CA ALA A 411 15.55 -13.98 -20.10
C ALA A 411 16.63 -13.70 -19.05
N THR A 412 17.16 -12.48 -19.01
CA THR A 412 18.23 -12.08 -18.06
C THR A 412 17.65 -11.97 -16.65
N ALA A 413 16.51 -11.31 -16.51
CA ALA A 413 15.83 -11.19 -15.23
C ALA A 413 15.34 -12.57 -14.72
N ALA A 414 14.82 -13.43 -15.60
CA ALA A 414 14.41 -14.80 -15.25
C ALA A 414 15.60 -15.65 -14.76
N ALA A 415 16.75 -15.55 -15.43
CA ALA A 415 17.97 -16.25 -15.03
C ALA A 415 18.49 -15.74 -13.67
N MET A 416 18.44 -14.45 -13.41
CA MET A 416 18.82 -13.85 -12.13
C MET A 416 17.89 -14.36 -11.00
N VAL A 417 16.56 -14.33 -11.18
CA VAL A 417 15.60 -14.86 -10.20
C VAL A 417 15.84 -16.34 -9.95
N LYS A 418 16.04 -17.13 -11.02
CA LYS A 418 16.35 -18.56 -10.89
C LYS A 418 17.62 -18.82 -10.09
N LYS A 419 18.71 -18.07 -10.35
CA LYS A 419 19.97 -18.17 -9.59
C LYS A 419 19.73 -18.04 -8.08
N TYR A 420 19.04 -16.98 -7.66
CA TYR A 420 18.78 -16.77 -6.23
C TYR A 420 17.79 -17.78 -5.64
N LYS A 421 16.79 -18.19 -6.42
CA LYS A 421 15.86 -19.24 -6.02
C LYS A 421 16.59 -20.57 -5.78
N ASP A 422 17.45 -21.00 -6.70
CA ASP A 422 18.22 -22.25 -6.56
C ASP A 422 19.14 -22.21 -5.32
N GLN A 423 19.78 -21.06 -5.07
CA GLN A 423 20.68 -20.90 -3.92
C GLN A 423 19.95 -20.94 -2.57
N VAL A 424 18.75 -20.42 -2.50
CA VAL A 424 17.99 -20.33 -1.26
C VAL A 424 17.11 -21.55 -1.01
N SER A 425 16.64 -22.23 -2.06
CA SER A 425 15.67 -23.32 -1.95
C SER A 425 16.18 -24.49 -1.11
N ALA A 426 17.44 -24.89 -1.28
CA ALA A 426 18.01 -25.99 -0.50
C ALA A 426 17.93 -25.77 1.01
N LYS A 427 18.03 -24.51 1.46
CA LYS A 427 17.89 -24.11 2.86
C LYS A 427 16.43 -23.90 3.26
N LEU A 428 15.67 -23.24 2.42
CA LEU A 428 14.33 -22.79 2.73
C LEU A 428 13.25 -23.85 2.55
N ASP A 429 13.45 -24.80 1.64
CA ASP A 429 12.50 -25.91 1.40
C ASP A 429 12.56 -26.99 2.48
N VAL A 430 13.47 -26.85 3.46
CA VAL A 430 13.53 -27.79 4.59
C VAL A 430 12.20 -27.76 5.34
N LYS A 431 11.51 -28.90 5.32
CA LYS A 431 10.25 -29.07 6.04
C LYS A 431 10.49 -28.98 7.55
N ILE A 432 9.71 -28.14 8.20
CA ILE A 432 9.78 -27.88 9.65
C ILE A 432 8.55 -28.37 10.40
N GLY A 433 7.47 -28.77 9.69
CA GLY A 433 6.24 -29.26 10.31
C GLY A 433 5.09 -29.46 9.33
N LYS A 434 3.91 -29.68 9.90
CA LYS A 434 2.62 -29.67 9.22
C LYS A 434 1.61 -28.87 10.00
N VAL A 435 0.71 -28.15 9.30
CA VAL A 435 -0.37 -27.37 9.90
C VAL A 435 -1.72 -27.86 9.40
N SER A 436 -2.75 -27.84 10.26
CA SER A 436 -4.08 -28.37 9.95
C SER A 436 -4.87 -27.53 8.95
N GLY A 437 -4.50 -26.27 8.76
CA GLY A 437 -5.17 -25.31 7.89
C GLY A 437 -4.29 -24.12 7.57
N ILE A 438 -4.85 -23.11 6.88
CA ILE A 438 -4.17 -21.85 6.59
C ILE A 438 -4.44 -20.88 7.74
N PHE A 439 -3.37 -20.36 8.36
CA PHE A 439 -3.46 -19.29 9.34
C PHE A 439 -3.61 -17.98 8.56
N PRO A 440 -4.77 -17.34 8.63
CA PRO A 440 -5.10 -16.24 7.73
C PRO A 440 -4.34 -14.95 8.04
N ARG A 441 -4.12 -14.19 7.00
CA ARG A 441 -3.67 -12.81 7.03
C ARG A 441 -4.33 -12.04 5.88
N GLY A 442 -4.51 -10.76 6.07
CA GLY A 442 -5.03 -9.87 5.04
C GLY A 442 -6.49 -9.48 5.28
N GLY A 443 -7.12 -8.97 4.24
CA GLY A 443 -8.40 -8.29 4.31
C GLY A 443 -8.21 -6.77 4.29
N THR A 444 -9.33 -6.03 4.34
CA THR A 444 -9.32 -4.57 4.43
C THR A 444 -10.29 -4.14 5.52
N PRO A 445 -9.78 -3.63 6.66
CA PRO A 445 -8.37 -3.55 7.07
C PRO A 445 -7.73 -4.93 7.30
N ALA A 446 -6.41 -5.00 7.29
CA ALA A 446 -5.66 -6.23 7.55
C ALA A 446 -5.98 -6.77 8.95
N VAL A 447 -6.36 -8.05 9.03
CA VAL A 447 -6.92 -8.64 10.26
C VAL A 447 -5.94 -8.55 11.42
N GLU A 448 -4.66 -8.81 11.18
CA GLU A 448 -3.60 -8.73 12.19
C GLU A 448 -3.37 -7.32 12.73
N ARG A 449 -3.93 -6.29 12.06
CA ARG A 449 -3.84 -4.87 12.45
C ARG A 449 -5.15 -4.33 13.01
N SER A 450 -6.17 -5.17 13.12
CA SER A 450 -7.53 -4.73 13.49
C SER A 450 -8.27 -5.65 14.44
N GLY A 451 -7.70 -6.81 14.77
CA GLY A 451 -8.35 -7.79 15.63
C GLY A 451 -7.48 -8.96 16.01
N GLU A 452 -8.06 -9.89 16.69
CA GLU A 452 -7.47 -11.17 17.05
C GLU A 452 -7.26 -12.04 15.79
N THR A 453 -6.10 -12.70 15.69
CA THR A 453 -5.81 -13.62 14.58
C THR A 453 -5.25 -14.93 15.07
N GLU A 454 -5.49 -16.00 14.32
CA GLU A 454 -4.97 -17.34 14.63
C GLU A 454 -3.44 -17.34 14.64
N MET A 455 -2.79 -16.67 13.68
CA MET A 455 -1.32 -16.58 13.65
C MET A 455 -0.78 -15.77 14.81
N GLY A 456 -1.45 -14.66 15.15
CA GLY A 456 -1.11 -13.83 16.30
C GLY A 456 -1.24 -14.59 17.60
N ASN A 457 -2.34 -15.32 17.80
CA ASN A 457 -2.56 -16.17 18.96
C ASN A 457 -1.48 -17.25 19.07
N TYR A 458 -1.24 -17.99 17.97
CA TYR A 458 -0.24 -19.06 17.95
C TYR A 458 1.16 -18.56 18.31
N MET A 459 1.59 -17.48 17.66
CA MET A 459 2.93 -16.92 17.89
C MET A 459 3.09 -16.35 19.31
N ALA A 460 2.11 -15.59 19.79
CA ALA A 460 2.14 -15.04 21.15
C ALA A 460 2.14 -16.13 22.23
N ASP A 461 1.39 -17.23 22.02
CA ASP A 461 1.38 -18.38 22.92
C ASP A 461 2.72 -19.12 22.92
N LEU A 462 3.33 -19.32 21.74
CA LEU A 462 4.67 -19.92 21.64
C LEU A 462 5.74 -19.09 22.34
N VAL A 463 5.74 -17.77 22.12
CA VAL A 463 6.70 -16.85 22.76
C VAL A 463 6.52 -16.88 24.27
N ARG A 464 5.27 -16.80 24.75
CA ARG A 464 4.98 -16.89 26.20
C ARG A 464 5.47 -18.21 26.80
N ALA A 465 5.24 -19.32 26.13
CA ALA A 465 5.70 -20.64 26.60
C ALA A 465 7.23 -20.75 26.60
N ALA A 466 7.89 -20.29 25.52
CA ALA A 466 9.35 -20.34 25.39
C ALA A 466 10.07 -19.47 26.43
N THR A 467 9.52 -18.29 26.72
CA THR A 467 10.09 -17.33 27.69
C THR A 467 9.65 -17.55 29.13
N LYS A 468 8.61 -18.37 29.35
CA LYS A 468 7.96 -18.58 30.66
C LYS A 468 7.49 -17.27 31.31
N THR A 469 7.11 -16.29 30.49
CA THR A 469 6.55 -15.03 30.96
C THR A 469 5.06 -15.15 31.28
N GLN A 470 4.53 -14.24 32.08
CA GLN A 470 3.11 -14.20 32.43
C GLN A 470 2.28 -13.68 31.24
N LEU A 471 2.80 -12.68 30.54
CA LEU A 471 2.13 -12.01 29.43
C LEU A 471 3.04 -11.97 28.18
N THR A 472 2.43 -11.86 27.01
CA THR A 472 3.13 -11.58 25.76
C THR A 472 2.36 -10.53 24.98
N ILE A 473 3.07 -9.56 24.40
CA ILE A 473 2.55 -8.51 23.53
C ILE A 473 3.45 -8.45 22.29
N LEU A 474 2.92 -8.80 21.13
CA LEU A 474 3.60 -8.69 19.83
C LEU A 474 2.86 -7.70 18.94
N ASN A 475 3.54 -7.01 18.05
CA ASN A 475 2.90 -6.14 17.07
C ASN A 475 2.38 -6.92 15.86
N GLY A 476 1.15 -6.67 15.44
CA GLY A 476 0.51 -7.32 14.30
C GLY A 476 1.23 -7.05 12.98
N GLY A 477 1.89 -5.89 12.86
CA GLY A 477 2.73 -5.53 11.72
C GLY A 477 3.90 -6.48 11.47
N GLY A 478 4.33 -7.24 12.49
CA GLY A 478 5.35 -8.27 12.39
C GLY A 478 4.92 -9.50 11.58
N ILE A 479 3.61 -9.73 11.38
CA ILE A 479 3.05 -10.85 10.60
C ILE A 479 2.91 -10.40 9.15
N ARG A 480 3.68 -10.98 8.22
CA ARG A 480 3.79 -10.46 6.84
C ARG A 480 3.10 -11.30 5.77
N ASP A 481 2.72 -12.54 6.06
CA ASP A 481 1.99 -13.41 5.13
C ASP A 481 1.03 -14.36 5.89
N THR A 482 0.20 -15.10 5.15
CA THR A 482 -0.52 -16.27 5.65
C THR A 482 0.48 -17.38 6.03
N PHE A 483 0.06 -18.35 6.83
CA PHE A 483 0.89 -19.51 7.13
C PHE A 483 0.13 -20.81 6.84
N PRO A 484 0.58 -21.67 5.89
CA PRO A 484 1.78 -21.52 5.04
C PRO A 484 1.76 -20.24 4.21
N ALA A 485 2.97 -19.70 3.92
CA ALA A 485 3.10 -18.43 3.22
C ALA A 485 2.56 -18.50 1.79
N LYS A 486 1.71 -17.55 1.43
CA LYS A 486 1.13 -17.45 0.09
C LYS A 486 2.14 -16.96 -0.95
N THR A 487 3.06 -16.10 -0.53
CA THR A 487 4.06 -15.48 -1.42
C THR A 487 5.34 -16.31 -1.53
N TYR A 488 5.51 -17.38 -0.75
CA TYR A 488 6.62 -18.31 -0.86
C TYR A 488 6.20 -19.59 -1.60
N ALA A 489 6.93 -19.92 -2.67
CA ALA A 489 6.70 -21.11 -3.48
C ALA A 489 7.91 -22.07 -3.42
N PRO A 490 7.88 -23.15 -2.60
CA PRO A 490 8.95 -24.12 -2.54
C PRO A 490 9.27 -24.72 -3.92
N ALA A 491 10.55 -24.98 -4.19
CA ALA A 491 10.97 -25.72 -5.38
C ALA A 491 10.55 -27.20 -5.30
N ASP A 492 10.56 -27.78 -4.10
CA ASP A 492 10.09 -29.14 -3.85
C ASP A 492 8.58 -29.28 -4.07
N LYS A 493 8.19 -29.95 -5.16
CA LYS A 493 6.79 -30.16 -5.56
C LYS A 493 6.13 -31.36 -4.87
N THR A 494 6.85 -32.11 -4.03
CA THR A 494 6.29 -33.19 -3.23
C THR A 494 5.60 -32.70 -1.96
N LEU A 495 5.85 -31.45 -1.56
CA LEU A 495 5.22 -30.81 -0.41
C LEU A 495 3.73 -30.55 -0.66
N VAL A 496 2.89 -30.92 0.31
CA VAL A 496 1.44 -30.62 0.27
C VAL A 496 1.24 -29.16 0.62
N ARG A 497 0.86 -28.36 -0.36
CA ARG A 497 0.70 -26.90 -0.23
C ARG A 497 -0.75 -26.48 -0.47
N PRO A 498 -1.20 -25.34 0.11
CA PRO A 498 -2.51 -24.79 -0.23
C PRO A 498 -2.66 -24.55 -1.75
N GLY A 499 -3.79 -24.96 -2.31
CA GLY A 499 -4.10 -24.79 -3.74
C GLY A 499 -5.53 -25.21 -4.04
N THR A 500 -5.98 -24.98 -5.29
CA THR A 500 -7.33 -25.36 -5.72
C THR A 500 -7.53 -26.86 -5.59
N GLY A 501 -8.52 -27.28 -4.79
CA GLY A 501 -8.85 -28.69 -4.55
C GLY A 501 -7.89 -29.45 -3.63
N ILE A 502 -6.89 -28.78 -3.05
CA ILE A 502 -5.97 -29.37 -2.09
C ILE A 502 -6.42 -29.04 -0.67
N THR A 503 -6.69 -30.07 0.11
CA THR A 503 -7.03 -29.95 1.54
C THR A 503 -5.82 -30.28 2.41
N GLY A 504 -5.73 -29.60 3.57
CA GLY A 504 -4.67 -29.88 4.56
C GLY A 504 -4.77 -31.29 5.15
N PRO A 505 -3.81 -31.70 5.99
CA PRO A 505 -2.76 -30.84 6.56
C PRO A 505 -1.68 -30.47 5.55
N TYR A 506 -1.23 -29.21 5.65
CA TYR A 506 -0.22 -28.65 4.74
C TYR A 506 1.18 -28.76 5.32
N ASP A 507 2.15 -29.07 4.46
CA ASP A 507 3.56 -29.01 4.81
C ASP A 507 4.01 -27.56 4.92
N VAL A 508 4.80 -27.27 5.96
CA VAL A 508 5.42 -25.96 6.17
C VAL A 508 6.93 -26.10 6.22
N THR A 509 7.60 -25.11 5.65
CA THR A 509 9.05 -25.08 5.47
C THR A 509 9.68 -23.90 6.22
N LEU A 510 11.01 -23.88 6.32
CA LEU A 510 11.73 -22.75 6.87
C LEU A 510 11.44 -21.45 6.09
N GLY A 511 11.28 -21.55 4.76
CA GLY A 511 10.92 -20.43 3.90
C GLY A 511 9.57 -19.82 4.25
N ASP A 512 8.59 -20.63 4.65
CA ASP A 512 7.32 -20.11 5.15
C ASP A 512 7.50 -19.26 6.42
N ALA A 513 8.28 -19.78 7.38
CA ALA A 513 8.50 -19.09 8.65
C ALA A 513 9.21 -17.74 8.45
N LEU A 514 10.26 -17.71 7.61
CA LEU A 514 11.00 -16.49 7.28
C LEU A 514 10.18 -15.50 6.45
N THR A 515 9.24 -15.99 5.64
CA THR A 515 8.33 -15.10 4.88
C THR A 515 7.30 -14.45 5.79
N VAL A 516 6.81 -15.17 6.81
CA VAL A 516 5.83 -14.63 7.76
C VAL A 516 6.47 -13.67 8.76
N PHE A 517 7.71 -13.94 9.20
CA PHE A 517 8.47 -13.11 10.14
C PHE A 517 9.85 -12.73 9.58
N PRO A 518 9.91 -11.79 8.60
CA PRO A 518 11.15 -11.53 7.86
C PRO A 518 12.14 -10.59 8.54
N PHE A 519 11.75 -9.91 9.63
CA PHE A 519 12.52 -8.77 10.19
C PHE A 519 13.75 -9.17 11.00
N GLY A 520 13.94 -10.45 11.33
CA GLY A 520 15.04 -10.88 12.18
C GLY A 520 14.95 -10.36 13.62
N ASN A 521 13.76 -10.02 14.09
CA ASN A 521 13.55 -9.53 15.45
C ASN A 521 13.94 -10.58 16.50
N TYR A 522 14.53 -10.13 17.60
CA TYR A 522 14.83 -10.97 18.75
C TYR A 522 13.69 -10.90 19.77
N VAL A 523 13.40 -12.03 20.39
CA VAL A 523 12.50 -12.05 21.55
C VAL A 523 13.13 -11.28 22.69
N ALA A 524 12.37 -10.42 23.32
CA ALA A 524 12.79 -9.66 24.50
C ALA A 524 11.86 -9.94 25.69
N THR A 525 12.40 -9.92 26.89
CA THR A 525 11.62 -10.05 28.13
C THR A 525 11.90 -8.90 29.06
N THR A 526 10.86 -8.38 29.69
CA THR A 526 10.95 -7.26 30.64
C THR A 526 9.94 -7.43 31.76
N LYS A 527 9.99 -6.55 32.75
CA LYS A 527 8.97 -6.40 33.77
C LYS A 527 8.17 -5.13 33.52
N MET A 528 6.86 -5.24 33.65
CA MET A 528 5.91 -4.15 33.40
C MET A 528 4.90 -4.07 34.55
N THR A 529 4.61 -2.87 35.01
CA THR A 529 3.47 -2.65 35.92
C THR A 529 2.14 -2.79 35.19
N GLY A 530 1.04 -2.90 35.92
CA GLY A 530 -0.29 -2.86 35.31
C GLY A 530 -0.50 -1.60 34.49
N ALA A 531 -0.06 -0.44 34.96
CA ALA A 531 -0.11 0.83 34.21
C ALA A 531 0.66 0.76 32.89
N ASP A 532 1.84 0.13 32.84
CA ASP A 532 2.62 -0.05 31.62
C ASP A 532 1.89 -0.95 30.62
N VAL A 533 1.23 -2.01 31.10
CA VAL A 533 0.41 -2.88 30.23
C VAL A 533 -0.75 -2.08 29.64
N TRP A 534 -1.44 -1.25 30.44
CA TRP A 534 -2.50 -0.37 29.94
C TRP A 534 -1.96 0.61 28.89
N LYS A 535 -0.83 1.26 29.15
CA LYS A 535 -0.15 2.17 28.22
C LYS A 535 0.23 1.45 26.93
N ALA A 536 0.74 0.21 27.01
CA ALA A 536 1.07 -0.59 25.84
C ALA A 536 -0.16 -0.85 24.96
N ILE A 537 -1.28 -1.28 25.55
CA ILE A 537 -2.49 -1.61 24.77
C ILE A 537 -3.15 -0.34 24.23
N GLU A 538 -3.17 0.78 24.96
CA GLU A 538 -3.65 2.07 24.45
C GLU A 538 -2.83 2.55 23.24
N ASN A 539 -1.48 2.44 23.29
CA ASN A 539 -0.64 2.72 22.13
C ASN A 539 -1.00 1.79 20.96
N GLY A 540 -1.17 0.48 21.24
CA GLY A 540 -1.49 -0.52 20.23
C GLY A 540 -2.79 -0.25 19.47
N VAL A 541 -3.83 0.26 20.13
CA VAL A 541 -5.13 0.59 19.52
C VAL A 541 -5.24 2.05 19.07
N SER A 542 -4.19 2.87 19.26
CA SER A 542 -4.22 4.32 19.01
C SER A 542 -4.49 4.66 17.54
N GLN A 543 -3.98 3.86 16.61
CA GLN A 543 -4.13 4.05 15.17
C GLN A 543 -4.97 2.95 14.50
N TYR A 544 -5.87 2.33 15.28
CA TYR A 544 -6.83 1.37 14.71
C TYR A 544 -7.58 2.01 13.52
N PRO A 545 -7.85 1.28 12.41
CA PRO A 545 -7.71 -0.18 12.23
C PRO A 545 -6.51 -0.62 11.36
N THR A 546 -5.55 0.21 11.04
CA THR A 546 -4.58 -0.06 9.97
C THR A 546 -3.12 -0.17 10.40
N ALA A 547 -2.76 0.33 11.58
CA ALA A 547 -1.36 0.41 12.01
C ALA A 547 -0.76 -0.92 12.45
N GLY A 548 0.54 -1.11 12.17
CA GLY A 548 1.31 -2.28 12.56
C GLY A 548 1.40 -2.49 14.06
N ARG A 549 1.30 -1.42 14.84
CA ARG A 549 1.33 -1.44 16.32
C ARG A 549 0.19 -2.22 16.99
N PHE A 550 -0.85 -2.61 16.25
CA PHE A 550 -1.99 -3.34 16.83
C PHE A 550 -1.51 -4.63 17.51
N PRO A 551 -1.87 -4.87 18.81
CA PRO A 551 -1.26 -5.94 19.59
C PRO A 551 -1.86 -7.31 19.29
N GLN A 552 -1.00 -8.32 19.19
CA GLN A 552 -1.34 -9.73 19.26
C GLN A 552 -0.82 -10.26 20.61
N ILE A 553 -1.64 -10.92 21.40
CA ILE A 553 -1.37 -11.11 22.82
C ILE A 553 -1.51 -12.55 23.32
N SER A 554 -0.86 -12.85 24.46
CA SER A 554 -1.05 -14.09 25.21
C SER A 554 -0.95 -13.86 26.71
N GLY A 555 -1.68 -14.67 27.49
CA GLY A 555 -1.69 -14.62 28.95
C GLY A 555 -2.71 -13.63 29.55
N PHE A 556 -3.38 -12.85 28.72
CA PHE A 556 -4.42 -11.90 29.13
C PHE A 556 -5.42 -11.64 28.02
N LYS A 557 -6.47 -10.89 28.33
CA LYS A 557 -7.51 -10.43 27.39
C LYS A 557 -7.71 -8.93 27.56
N PHE A 558 -8.09 -8.25 26.46
CA PHE A 558 -8.51 -6.86 26.55
C PHE A 558 -9.73 -6.56 25.66
N ALA A 559 -10.46 -5.53 26.06
CA ALA A 559 -11.53 -4.95 25.27
C ALA A 559 -11.22 -3.47 25.00
N PHE A 560 -11.56 -3.01 23.78
CA PHE A 560 -11.39 -1.60 23.41
C PHE A 560 -12.56 -1.11 22.57
N ASP A 561 -12.83 0.19 22.65
CA ASP A 561 -13.84 0.89 21.85
C ASP A 561 -13.15 1.87 20.89
N PRO A 562 -13.10 1.55 19.60
CA PRO A 562 -12.43 2.40 18.61
C PRO A 562 -13.12 3.76 18.39
N THR A 563 -14.34 3.95 18.88
CA THR A 563 -15.09 5.22 18.76
C THR A 563 -14.65 6.24 19.80
N LYS A 564 -13.98 5.81 20.87
CA LYS A 564 -13.45 6.68 21.91
C LYS A 564 -12.20 7.43 21.47
N THR A 565 -11.92 8.50 22.19
CA THR A 565 -10.69 9.30 22.00
C THR A 565 -9.44 8.45 22.20
N VAL A 566 -8.43 8.66 21.37
CA VAL A 566 -7.10 8.02 21.52
C VAL A 566 -6.55 8.30 22.92
N GLY A 567 -6.03 7.27 23.57
CA GLY A 567 -5.59 7.30 24.97
C GLY A 567 -6.69 6.94 25.99
N SER A 568 -7.92 6.65 25.49
CA SER A 568 -9.05 6.22 26.33
C SER A 568 -9.89 5.13 25.63
N ARG A 569 -9.29 4.43 24.68
CA ARG A 569 -9.96 3.39 23.89
C ARG A 569 -10.08 2.06 24.64
N VAL A 570 -9.10 1.70 25.44
CA VAL A 570 -9.10 0.46 26.20
C VAL A 570 -10.17 0.54 27.29
N THR A 571 -11.04 -0.46 27.35
CA THR A 571 -12.17 -0.48 28.29
C THR A 571 -11.98 -1.50 29.41
N SER A 572 -11.20 -2.55 29.17
CA SER A 572 -10.82 -3.53 30.21
C SER A 572 -9.59 -4.31 29.80
N ILE A 573 -8.75 -4.66 30.80
CA ILE A 573 -7.69 -5.64 30.64
C ILE A 573 -7.80 -6.65 31.79
N LYS A 574 -7.81 -7.96 31.46
CA LYS A 574 -7.94 -9.04 32.42
C LYS A 574 -6.90 -10.13 32.14
N THR A 575 -6.33 -10.70 33.17
CA THR A 575 -5.51 -11.92 33.08
C THR A 575 -6.32 -13.08 32.48
N ALA A 576 -5.66 -14.13 32.04
CA ALA A 576 -6.33 -15.28 31.43
C ALA A 576 -7.31 -15.99 32.40
N ASP A 577 -7.07 -15.89 33.72
CA ASP A 577 -7.98 -16.40 34.78
C ASP A 577 -9.09 -15.40 35.16
N GLY A 578 -9.21 -14.27 34.43
CA GLY A 578 -10.32 -13.33 34.53
C GLY A 578 -10.17 -12.22 35.56
N LYS A 579 -9.01 -12.10 36.26
CA LYS A 579 -8.75 -11.02 37.20
C LYS A 579 -8.41 -9.73 36.46
N ASP A 580 -8.91 -8.61 36.94
CA ASP A 580 -8.57 -7.31 36.37
C ASP A 580 -7.07 -7.00 36.54
N ILE A 581 -6.46 -6.48 35.48
CA ILE A 581 -5.12 -5.87 35.55
C ILE A 581 -5.33 -4.40 35.89
N PRO A 582 -4.90 -3.94 37.09
CA PRO A 582 -5.12 -2.57 37.49
C PRO A 582 -4.27 -1.59 36.68
N ASN A 583 -4.83 -0.42 36.40
CA ASN A 583 -4.12 0.66 35.68
C ASN A 583 -3.31 1.51 36.68
N ASP A 584 -2.42 0.85 37.38
CA ASP A 584 -1.51 1.48 38.36
C ASP A 584 -0.23 0.65 38.55
N GLY A 585 0.63 1.05 39.49
CA GLY A 585 1.88 0.36 39.81
C GLY A 585 1.76 -0.77 40.84
N SER A 586 0.55 -1.19 41.24
CA SER A 586 0.35 -2.12 42.34
C SER A 586 0.73 -3.57 42.03
N VAL A 587 0.72 -3.94 40.76
CA VAL A 587 1.06 -5.30 40.30
C VAL A 587 2.09 -5.23 39.16
N GLU A 588 3.09 -6.12 39.24
CA GLU A 588 4.13 -6.26 38.21
C GLU A 588 3.99 -7.61 37.51
N PHE A 589 4.19 -7.63 36.17
CA PHE A 589 4.15 -8.80 35.31
C PHE A 589 5.48 -8.99 34.61
N THR A 590 5.87 -10.24 34.38
CA THR A 590 6.88 -10.57 33.37
C THR A 590 6.23 -10.60 32.02
N VAL A 591 6.77 -9.85 31.06
CA VAL A 591 6.21 -9.66 29.73
C VAL A 591 7.25 -10.02 28.68
N ALA A 592 6.82 -10.80 27.66
CA ALA A 592 7.61 -11.02 26.45
C ALA A 592 7.12 -10.14 25.32
N THR A 593 8.05 -9.68 24.51
CA THR A 593 7.82 -8.87 23.31
C THR A 593 8.97 -9.09 22.34
N VAL A 594 9.21 -8.16 21.40
CA VAL A 594 10.36 -8.16 20.49
C VAL A 594 11.25 -6.94 20.75
N ASP A 595 12.54 -7.08 20.46
CA ASP A 595 13.56 -6.02 20.61
C ASP A 595 13.20 -4.72 19.89
N TYR A 596 12.56 -4.81 18.71
CA TYR A 596 12.00 -3.68 17.99
C TYR A 596 11.03 -2.85 18.83
N MET A 597 10.07 -3.50 19.52
CA MET A 597 9.12 -2.79 20.39
C MET A 597 9.79 -2.25 21.66
N VAL A 598 10.77 -2.97 22.22
CA VAL A 598 11.57 -2.51 23.35
C VAL A 598 12.33 -1.23 23.00
N SER A 599 12.84 -1.14 21.78
CA SER A 599 13.59 0.03 21.29
C SER A 599 12.70 1.22 20.92
N GLY A 600 11.38 1.13 21.13
CA GLY A 600 10.43 2.21 20.85
C GLY A 600 9.73 2.10 19.50
N GLY A 601 10.01 1.05 18.72
CA GLY A 601 9.33 0.81 17.44
C GLY A 601 7.81 0.75 17.59
N ASP A 602 7.07 1.12 16.54
CA ASP A 602 5.61 1.23 16.54
C ASP A 602 5.08 2.20 17.63
N GLY A 603 5.91 3.20 18.06
CA GLY A 603 5.55 4.19 19.08
C GLY A 603 5.46 3.64 20.51
N TYR A 604 6.06 2.48 20.80
CA TYR A 604 6.15 1.92 22.14
C TYR A 604 7.27 2.53 22.99
N VAL A 605 7.55 3.82 22.79
CA VAL A 605 8.65 4.54 23.49
C VAL A 605 8.51 4.44 25.00
N ASP A 606 9.57 3.97 25.65
CA ASP A 606 9.67 3.78 27.12
C ASP A 606 8.58 2.91 27.78
N VAL A 607 7.84 2.15 26.98
CA VAL A 607 6.78 1.26 27.49
C VAL A 607 7.34 -0.06 28.00
N PHE A 608 8.35 -0.60 27.31
CA PHE A 608 8.95 -1.91 27.62
C PHE A 608 10.27 -1.83 28.39
N HIS A 609 10.58 -0.68 28.96
CA HIS A 609 11.77 -0.46 29.81
C HIS A 609 13.09 -0.96 29.21
N PRO A 610 13.60 -0.34 28.15
CA PRO A 610 14.75 -0.84 27.37
C PRO A 610 16.01 -1.06 28.21
N GLN A 611 16.20 -0.33 29.32
CA GLN A 611 17.36 -0.46 30.20
C GLN A 611 17.38 -1.77 31.00
N THR A 612 16.23 -2.42 31.17
CA THR A 612 16.07 -3.64 31.98
C THR A 612 15.65 -4.85 31.15
N ALA A 613 15.29 -4.64 29.88
CA ALA A 613 14.90 -5.69 29.00
C ALA A 613 16.06 -6.65 28.70
N LYS A 614 15.75 -7.94 28.65
CA LYS A 614 16.70 -9.01 28.30
C LYS A 614 16.38 -9.49 26.89
N ILE A 615 17.36 -9.45 26.01
CA ILE A 615 17.26 -9.94 24.65
C ILE A 615 17.58 -11.43 24.61
N GLY A 616 16.75 -12.21 23.93
CA GLY A 616 16.86 -13.66 23.75
C GLY A 616 17.25 -14.06 22.33
N GLY A 617 16.71 -15.20 21.85
CA GLY A 617 16.90 -15.69 20.48
C GLY A 617 15.96 -15.03 19.47
N LEU A 618 16.11 -15.39 18.18
CA LEU A 618 15.26 -14.87 17.11
C LEU A 618 13.80 -15.30 17.29
N LEU A 619 12.88 -14.40 17.00
CA LEU A 619 11.44 -14.65 17.05
C LEU A 619 11.05 -15.81 16.12
N VAL A 620 11.61 -15.87 14.92
CA VAL A 620 11.35 -16.94 13.95
C VAL A 620 11.83 -18.29 14.44
N ASP A 621 12.93 -18.36 15.21
CA ASP A 621 13.42 -19.62 15.77
C ASP A 621 12.45 -20.21 16.80
N VAL A 622 11.72 -19.39 17.53
CA VAL A 622 10.65 -19.85 18.42
C VAL A 622 9.53 -20.55 17.64
N LEU A 623 9.12 -19.98 16.50
CA LEU A 623 8.15 -20.60 15.61
C LEU A 623 8.67 -21.93 15.06
N VAL A 624 9.90 -21.95 14.53
CA VAL A 624 10.53 -23.14 13.96
C VAL A 624 10.68 -24.24 15.03
N ALA A 625 11.07 -23.89 16.24
CA ALA A 625 11.20 -24.83 17.35
C ALA A 625 9.86 -25.46 17.73
N GLY A 626 8.79 -24.67 17.83
CA GLY A 626 7.44 -25.16 18.12
C GLY A 626 6.94 -26.15 17.06
N LEU A 627 7.07 -25.81 15.79
CA LEU A 627 6.67 -26.67 14.67
C LEU A 627 7.48 -27.98 14.61
N LYS A 628 8.81 -27.90 14.81
CA LYS A 628 9.68 -29.08 14.86
C LYS A 628 9.37 -29.97 16.05
N ALA A 629 9.00 -29.42 17.21
CA ALA A 629 8.58 -30.20 18.36
C ALA A 629 7.29 -30.98 18.08
N ASP A 630 6.29 -30.34 17.47
CA ASP A 630 5.07 -31.04 17.04
C ASP A 630 5.38 -32.12 16.01
N MET A 631 6.22 -31.82 15.02
CA MET A 631 6.63 -32.81 14.00
C MET A 631 7.36 -33.98 14.61
N ALA A 632 8.28 -33.78 15.55
CA ALA A 632 9.00 -34.83 16.27
C ALA A 632 8.06 -35.70 17.12
N ALA A 633 6.97 -35.10 17.61
CA ALA A 633 5.91 -35.84 18.35
C ALA A 633 4.88 -36.49 17.41
N GLY A 634 5.08 -36.46 16.08
CA GLY A 634 4.13 -37.02 15.10
C GLY A 634 2.81 -36.23 15.01
N LYS A 635 2.78 -35.00 15.47
CA LYS A 635 1.58 -34.14 15.52
C LYS A 635 1.49 -33.23 14.31
N VAL A 636 0.27 -32.87 13.96
CA VAL A 636 -0.06 -31.78 13.06
C VAL A 636 -0.39 -30.56 13.94
N THR A 637 0.32 -29.47 13.76
CA THR A 637 0.05 -28.22 14.47
C THR A 637 -1.36 -27.72 14.11
N GLN A 638 -2.20 -27.56 15.11
CA GLN A 638 -3.59 -27.15 14.91
C GLN A 638 -3.71 -25.64 14.72
N LEU A 639 -4.59 -25.24 13.82
CA LEU A 639 -5.03 -23.86 13.70
C LEU A 639 -5.70 -23.45 15.02
N PRO A 640 -5.17 -22.45 15.77
CA PRO A 640 -5.81 -22.02 17.02
C PRO A 640 -7.22 -21.50 16.75
N LYS A 641 -8.11 -21.70 17.69
CA LYS A 641 -9.39 -21.01 17.69
C LYS A 641 -9.19 -19.59 18.20
N LEU A 642 -9.95 -18.63 17.64
CA LEU A 642 -10.11 -17.33 18.24
C LEU A 642 -10.88 -17.51 19.56
N ASP A 643 -10.28 -17.11 20.68
CA ASP A 643 -10.83 -17.34 22.02
C ASP A 643 -11.37 -16.05 22.68
N GLY A 644 -11.46 -14.97 21.89
CA GLY A 644 -11.99 -13.69 22.36
C GLY A 644 -11.03 -12.97 23.29
N ARG A 645 -9.71 -13.15 23.10
CA ARG A 645 -8.71 -12.40 23.89
C ARG A 645 -8.63 -10.93 23.51
N ILE A 646 -9.10 -10.56 22.31
CA ILE A 646 -9.21 -9.19 21.84
C ILE A 646 -10.64 -8.93 21.38
N THR A 647 -11.35 -8.05 22.08
CA THR A 647 -12.77 -7.77 21.79
C THR A 647 -13.02 -6.28 21.58
N LYS A 648 -14.03 -6.00 20.77
CA LYS A 648 -14.54 -4.65 20.49
C LYS A 648 -16.07 -4.71 20.38
N PRO A 649 -16.77 -3.60 20.66
CA PRO A 649 -18.23 -3.52 20.51
C PRO A 649 -18.73 -3.88 19.13
#